data_87b8b4045aeb03dc5e6c24656f775642
#
_entry.id   87b8b4045aeb03dc5e6c24656f775642
#
_cell.length_a   1.000
_cell.length_b   1.000
_cell.length_c   1.000
_cell.angle_alpha   90.00
_cell.angle_beta   90.00
_cell.angle_gamma   90.00
#
_symmetry.space_group_name_H-M   'P 1'
#
loop_
_entity.id
_entity.type
_entity.pdbx_description
1 polymer ?
#
loop_
_entity_poly.entity_id
_entity_poly.type
_entity_poly.pdbx_seq_one_letter_code
_entity_poly.pdbx_strand_id
1 'polypeptide(L)'
;VKRGGLSGMKGIGGQEIGRNGEGDRTEHRGGEKMSKYKLWVILAAGLLHFIGAPRWSAGFTVEDYGDTGETEYGAHVDQDRWVHFVVFSPDADQVNLLLFGNPGDTTPEHTIPMKRSGDDWKIRVKGEGIGPGLLYLYQAKGPNEVSKEDQYGLMFNENFFLNDPYCEKTQGIRYSSVFLSTPFTDVTAPLYAGGGKCMVYDHSQDADPGHVRVNREDLIIYELHVQDYTSRIDGLDAAKRGTYLGLAQSGLKTPGGLTAGIDHLAELGVTAVELMPVMEYDEETGNAEGRYNHWGYMTTNFFAPEARYSSVEGAQVVELKQLIKAFHDQGIQVILDTVYNHTAEQGPWLDGDRLAAKRYNLMGLSNTRVFRATGDGRYFTNSTGTGNDVSYAAGDDTFTKRMVRDSLSLWTREYGIDGFRFDLARILADGSASAADWIDNDDRFSSAHLHAEPWDMGGQWWDFMDNYGWSHENNRWAKWLGKYRDKTRKFSASGLKNRTAFKQLIEGYGSTGDQTASPASTKPWRSVNFLAVHDGYTLRDCVSYNDSDGSQNCWDSGGDENLRREREKLLLGILFTSQGVPLLLQGDEFGRTKSGASSQADARNTYNYESTSGDKAINNVNWIDWRLKDSDNNESPEGPQYGRELFNWTRDLIRLRKKWTHFRRSDFPVYADGAWNGGPNAGAGNDGEFTYVWEGPPDGEPTQLAVLWWGGPGEPDLMVLYNESREDLAVSNLGNWSQGNWKVLARSWYGDEHDFCDIDHWADSCGNAGTTMTVKARSMALLISDND
;
A
#
# COMPACT_ATOMS: atom_id res chain seq x y z
N VAL A 1 17.71 -19.83 -28.09
CA VAL A 1 18.38 -20.11 -29.36
C VAL A 1 18.60 -18.82 -30.12
N LYS A 2 19.85 -18.60 -30.38
CA LYS A 2 20.53 -17.67 -31.30
C LYS A 2 20.88 -16.27 -30.77
N ARG A 3 22.18 -16.21 -30.54
CA ARG A 3 23.11 -15.07 -30.52
C ARG A 3 23.23 -14.37 -31.90
N GLY A 4 23.62 -13.12 -31.86
CA GLY A 4 24.30 -12.33 -32.87
C GLY A 4 24.00 -10.84 -32.60
N GLY A 5 24.90 -9.90 -32.48
CA GLY A 5 26.31 -9.83 -32.70
C GLY A 5 26.65 -8.35 -32.83
N LEU A 6 27.72 -7.94 -32.24
CA LEU A 6 28.38 -6.64 -32.18
C LEU A 6 28.67 -5.98 -33.55
N SER A 7 28.64 -4.64 -33.58
CA SER A 7 29.66 -3.74 -34.13
C SER A 7 29.01 -2.34 -34.30
N GLY A 8 29.54 -1.19 -34.00
CA GLY A 8 30.85 -0.70 -33.85
C GLY A 8 30.91 0.72 -34.43
N MET A 9 31.73 1.59 -33.84
CA MET A 9 32.37 2.77 -34.38
C MET A 9 31.83 4.15 -34.12
N LYS A 10 32.62 4.88 -33.30
CA LYS A 10 33.42 6.12 -33.63
C LYS A 10 32.60 7.35 -33.85
N GLY A 11 32.81 8.47 -33.20
CA GLY A 11 33.99 9.17 -32.71
C GLY A 11 34.00 10.57 -33.33
N ILE A 12 34.61 11.57 -32.62
CA ILE A 12 34.92 12.94 -33.09
C ILE A 12 33.84 13.97 -32.63
N GLY A 13 34.12 15.04 -31.93
CA GLY A 13 35.32 15.78 -31.60
C GLY A 13 34.90 17.07 -30.89
N GLY A 14 35.73 17.61 -30.03
CA GLY A 14 35.48 18.77 -29.20
C GLY A 14 35.55 20.10 -29.89
N GLN A 15 35.11 21.09 -29.15
CA GLN A 15 35.68 22.47 -29.22
C GLN A 15 35.37 23.20 -27.93
N GLU A 16 36.48 23.66 -27.27
CA GLU A 16 36.52 24.70 -26.26
C GLU A 16 36.25 26.05 -26.92
N ILE A 17 35.89 27.04 -26.09
CA ILE A 17 36.18 28.50 -26.08
C ILE A 17 35.10 29.12 -25.18
N GLY A 18 35.29 29.90 -24.14
CA GLY A 18 36.35 30.74 -23.72
C GLY A 18 35.78 31.74 -22.69
N ARG A 19 36.63 32.18 -21.80
CA ARG A 19 36.45 33.09 -20.65
C ARG A 19 35.90 34.49 -21.02
N ASN A 20 35.25 35.09 -20.02
CA ASN A 20 35.50 36.42 -19.36
C ASN A 20 34.17 37.13 -19.09
N GLY A 21 33.93 37.67 -17.91
CA GLY A 21 34.34 38.97 -17.46
C GLY A 21 33.62 39.41 -16.16
N GLU A 22 34.36 40.05 -15.35
CA GLU A 22 34.14 40.67 -14.04
C GLU A 22 33.10 41.80 -13.96
N GLY A 23 32.72 42.11 -12.72
CA GLY A 23 32.32 43.39 -12.16
C GLY A 23 30.82 43.50 -11.88
N ASP A 24 30.31 44.02 -10.83
CA ASP A 24 30.80 44.98 -9.84
C ASP A 24 29.87 44.99 -8.59
N ARG A 25 30.38 45.50 -7.51
CA ARG A 25 29.72 45.72 -6.21
C ARG A 25 28.84 46.95 -6.22
N THR A 26 27.72 46.94 -5.52
CA THR A 26 27.32 48.12 -4.72
C THR A 26 26.50 47.71 -3.51
N GLU A 27 26.98 48.16 -2.36
CA GLU A 27 26.28 48.22 -1.07
C GLU A 27 25.14 49.25 -1.10
N HIS A 28 24.03 48.95 -0.41
CA HIS A 28 23.28 50.01 0.28
C HIS A 28 22.70 49.52 1.61
N ARG A 29 23.13 50.19 2.67
CA ARG A 29 22.56 50.19 4.02
C ARG A 29 21.23 50.89 4.08
N GLY A 30 20.32 50.43 4.93
CA GLY A 30 19.19 51.23 5.38
C GLY A 30 18.43 50.43 6.47
N GLY A 31 18.72 50.82 7.74
CA GLY A 31 17.98 50.33 8.87
C GLY A 31 16.70 51.11 9.14
N GLU A 32 15.72 50.43 9.74
CA GLU A 32 14.78 51.08 10.68
C GLU A 32 13.94 50.05 11.48
N LYS A 33 14.10 50.16 12.79
CA LYS A 33 13.15 50.11 13.89
C LYS A 33 12.25 48.86 14.12
N MET A 34 12.58 48.19 15.20
CA MET A 34 11.76 47.26 15.93
C MET A 34 10.44 47.85 16.44
N SER A 35 9.36 47.12 16.25
CA SER A 35 8.13 47.23 17.05
C SER A 35 7.86 45.94 17.79
N LYS A 36 7.69 46.06 19.11
CA LYS A 36 7.47 44.97 20.06
C LYS A 36 6.02 44.49 19.94
N TYR A 37 5.81 43.24 19.52
CA TYR A 37 4.61 42.50 19.86
C TYR A 37 4.99 41.25 20.66
N LYS A 38 4.48 41.15 21.87
CA LYS A 38 4.58 39.98 22.74
C LYS A 38 3.74 38.85 22.13
N LEU A 39 4.43 37.83 21.63
CA LEU A 39 3.82 36.56 21.24
C LEU A 39 3.97 35.61 22.44
N TRP A 40 2.88 35.11 22.94
CA TRP A 40 2.86 34.02 23.90
C TRP A 40 3.20 32.72 23.14
N VAL A 41 4.41 32.23 23.32
CA VAL A 41 4.80 30.91 22.85
C VAL A 41 4.47 29.93 23.96
N ILE A 42 3.51 29.05 23.72
CA ILE A 42 3.35 27.83 24.50
C ILE A 42 4.54 26.94 24.11
N LEU A 43 5.46 26.81 25.02
CA LEU A 43 6.58 25.87 24.93
C LEU A 43 6.03 24.46 24.96
N ALA A 44 6.01 23.78 23.79
CA ALA A 44 6.07 22.33 23.74
C ALA A 44 7.49 21.95 24.20
N ALA A 45 7.58 21.42 25.38
CA ALA A 45 8.81 20.84 25.91
C ALA A 45 9.13 19.56 25.13
N GLY A 46 10.26 19.51 24.45
CA GLY A 46 10.76 18.26 23.90
C GLY A 46 11.64 18.37 22.67
N LEU A 47 12.61 19.26 22.63
CA LEU A 47 13.78 19.09 21.74
C LEU A 47 14.96 19.89 22.28
N LEU A 48 15.63 19.34 23.26
CA LEU A 48 16.97 19.75 23.58
C LEU A 48 17.94 18.89 22.74
N HIS A 49 18.54 19.52 21.74
CA HIS A 49 19.75 19.00 21.11
C HIS A 49 20.86 18.95 22.15
N PHE A 50 21.17 17.75 22.64
CA PHE A 50 22.40 17.50 23.35
C PHE A 50 23.54 17.30 22.36
N ILE A 51 24.27 18.36 22.04
CA ILE A 51 25.60 18.25 21.44
C ILE A 51 26.57 17.92 22.57
N GLY A 52 27.05 16.68 22.59
CA GLY A 52 28.35 16.26 22.99
C GLY A 52 28.79 16.49 24.43
N ALA A 53 28.47 15.58 25.32
CA ALA A 53 29.41 15.05 26.33
C ALA A 53 29.29 13.51 26.26
N PRO A 54 30.37 12.75 26.55
CA PRO A 54 30.25 11.29 26.55
C PRO A 54 29.17 10.92 27.58
N ARG A 55 28.14 10.17 27.09
CA ARG A 55 26.98 9.79 27.91
C ARG A 55 27.33 8.85 29.08
N TRP A 56 28.58 8.41 29.15
CA TRP A 56 29.00 7.29 29.98
C TRP A 56 30.13 7.70 30.93
N SER A 57 29.91 8.60 31.85
CA SER A 57 30.93 8.96 32.87
C SER A 57 30.89 8.08 34.13
N ALA A 58 29.82 7.28 34.29
CA ALA A 58 29.68 6.32 35.39
C ALA A 58 29.56 4.90 34.85
N GLY A 59 30.14 3.93 35.51
CA GLY A 59 30.07 2.52 35.10
C GLY A 59 28.63 2.01 35.07
N PHE A 60 28.30 1.21 34.08
CA PHE A 60 27.04 0.49 34.02
C PHE A 60 27.22 -0.97 34.43
N THR A 61 26.16 -1.63 34.88
CA THR A 61 26.15 -3.02 35.30
C THR A 61 25.71 -3.89 34.16
N VAL A 62 26.38 -4.98 33.92
CA VAL A 62 26.04 -6.02 32.93
C VAL A 62 25.77 -7.29 33.73
N GLU A 63 24.63 -7.90 33.42
CA GLU A 63 24.27 -9.19 34.01
C GLU A 63 23.80 -10.16 32.96
N ASP A 64 24.12 -11.43 33.15
CA ASP A 64 23.58 -12.51 32.38
C ASP A 64 22.06 -12.61 32.64
N TYR A 65 21.28 -12.61 31.57
CA TYR A 65 19.87 -12.83 31.67
C TYR A 65 19.61 -14.33 31.88
N GLY A 66 19.09 -14.67 33.05
CA GLY A 66 18.79 -16.06 33.38
C GLY A 66 17.67 -16.62 32.49
N ASP A 67 17.56 -17.93 32.51
CA ASP A 67 16.51 -18.65 31.78
C ASP A 67 15.16 -18.47 32.49
N THR A 68 14.43 -17.39 32.16
CA THR A 68 13.17 -16.99 32.82
C THR A 68 11.92 -17.49 32.12
N GLY A 69 12.03 -18.44 31.18
CA GLY A 69 10.91 -19.17 30.59
C GLY A 69 10.27 -18.54 29.37
N GLU A 70 9.94 -17.28 29.34
CA GLU A 70 9.46 -16.58 28.15
C GLU A 70 10.56 -15.71 27.53
N THR A 71 10.69 -15.79 26.21
CA THR A 71 11.64 -15.01 25.47
C THR A 71 10.90 -13.88 24.76
N GLU A 72 11.12 -12.63 25.22
CA GLU A 72 10.71 -11.44 24.51
C GLU A 72 11.91 -10.96 23.70
N TYR A 73 11.81 -10.99 22.37
CA TYR A 73 12.89 -10.53 21.49
C TYR A 73 12.95 -9.01 21.40
N GLY A 74 14.12 -8.51 21.03
CA GLY A 74 14.37 -7.08 20.92
C GLY A 74 14.97 -6.46 22.17
N ALA A 75 14.89 -5.13 22.25
CA ALA A 75 15.37 -4.36 23.39
C ALA A 75 14.18 -3.78 24.16
N HIS A 76 14.03 -4.16 25.42
CA HIS A 76 12.94 -3.68 26.27
C HIS A 76 13.41 -3.29 27.67
N VAL A 77 12.70 -2.36 28.30
CA VAL A 77 13.04 -1.81 29.61
C VAL A 77 12.08 -2.40 30.64
N ASP A 78 12.61 -3.05 31.68
CA ASP A 78 11.80 -3.58 32.77
C ASP A 78 11.48 -2.52 33.84
N GLN A 79 10.63 -2.90 34.82
CA GLN A 79 10.21 -2.03 35.92
C GLN A 79 11.40 -1.60 36.82
N ASP A 80 12.45 -2.40 36.88
CA ASP A 80 13.66 -2.12 37.62
C ASP A 80 14.69 -1.29 36.83
N ARG A 81 14.32 -0.86 35.61
CA ARG A 81 15.15 -0.08 34.68
C ARG A 81 16.38 -0.84 34.13
N TRP A 82 16.29 -2.16 34.02
CA TRP A 82 17.20 -2.91 33.18
C TRP A 82 16.75 -2.83 31.74
N VAL A 83 17.69 -2.69 30.84
CA VAL A 83 17.44 -2.89 29.40
C VAL A 83 17.87 -4.31 29.08
N HIS A 84 16.90 -5.10 28.66
CA HIS A 84 17.08 -6.46 28.20
C HIS A 84 17.29 -6.46 26.69
N PHE A 85 18.25 -7.24 26.22
CA PHE A 85 18.53 -7.45 24.80
C PHE A 85 18.47 -8.93 24.52
N VAL A 86 17.60 -9.32 23.61
CA VAL A 86 17.40 -10.71 23.22
C VAL A 86 17.35 -10.83 21.71
N VAL A 87 18.23 -11.66 21.14
CA VAL A 87 18.30 -11.86 19.70
C VAL A 87 18.43 -13.34 19.35
N PHE A 88 17.69 -13.75 18.32
CA PHE A 88 17.75 -15.11 17.76
C PHE A 88 18.93 -15.24 16.80
N SER A 89 19.86 -16.14 17.11
CA SER A 89 21.03 -16.45 16.27
C SER A 89 21.53 -17.86 16.58
N PRO A 90 20.82 -18.90 16.11
CA PRO A 90 21.05 -20.29 16.54
C PRO A 90 22.39 -20.86 16.11
N ASP A 91 22.91 -20.41 14.98
CA ASP A 91 24.11 -20.95 14.36
C ASP A 91 25.36 -20.07 14.61
N ALA A 92 25.24 -19.00 15.42
CA ALA A 92 26.37 -18.16 15.80
C ALA A 92 27.24 -18.83 16.88
N ASP A 93 28.55 -18.64 16.78
CA ASP A 93 29.52 -19.04 17.81
C ASP A 93 29.62 -17.96 18.92
N GLN A 94 29.35 -16.71 18.57
CA GLN A 94 29.39 -15.56 19.45
C GLN A 94 28.50 -14.43 18.91
N VAL A 95 27.77 -13.76 19.81
CA VAL A 95 27.08 -12.50 19.52
C VAL A 95 27.50 -11.47 20.54
N ASN A 96 27.79 -10.26 20.06
CA ASN A 96 28.11 -9.10 20.87
C ASN A 96 27.03 -8.03 20.73
N LEU A 97 26.67 -7.39 21.83
CA LEU A 97 25.92 -6.15 21.86
C LEU A 97 26.90 -4.98 21.71
N LEU A 98 26.63 -4.11 20.76
CA LEU A 98 27.42 -2.90 20.47
C LEU A 98 26.61 -1.67 20.91
N LEU A 99 27.17 -0.85 21.81
CA LEU A 99 26.52 0.38 22.27
C LEU A 99 27.19 1.60 21.68
N PHE A 100 26.40 2.59 21.27
CA PHE A 100 26.88 3.83 20.61
C PHE A 100 26.38 5.06 21.33
N GLY A 101 27.24 6.09 21.39
CA GLY A 101 26.92 7.39 21.98
C GLY A 101 26.10 8.28 21.08
N ASN A 102 26.38 8.28 19.77
CA ASN A 102 25.71 9.15 18.80
C ASN A 102 25.27 8.39 17.54
N PRO A 103 24.25 8.88 16.84
CA PRO A 103 23.79 8.26 15.60
C PRO A 103 24.87 8.18 14.50
N GLY A 104 25.77 9.17 14.42
CA GLY A 104 26.84 9.21 13.42
C GLY A 104 28.09 8.39 13.75
N ASP A 105 28.18 7.76 14.92
CA ASP A 105 29.36 7.01 15.33
C ASP A 105 29.55 5.76 14.49
N THR A 106 30.74 5.53 13.97
CA THR A 106 31.09 4.33 13.19
C THR A 106 31.75 3.25 14.05
N THR A 107 32.13 3.58 15.27
CA THR A 107 32.77 2.70 16.24
C THR A 107 31.92 2.64 17.51
N PRO A 108 31.62 1.45 18.04
CA PRO A 108 30.89 1.35 19.29
C PRO A 108 31.76 1.86 20.47
N GLU A 109 31.10 2.52 21.42
CA GLU A 109 31.75 2.88 22.69
C GLU A 109 31.97 1.65 23.58
N HIS A 110 31.05 0.70 23.51
CA HIS A 110 31.11 -0.56 24.23
C HIS A 110 30.75 -1.75 23.37
N THR A 111 31.53 -2.84 23.51
CA THR A 111 31.24 -4.14 22.92
C THR A 111 31.08 -5.14 24.08
N ILE A 112 29.89 -5.72 24.23
CA ILE A 112 29.53 -6.56 25.34
C ILE A 112 29.18 -7.95 24.82
N PRO A 113 29.95 -9.01 25.19
CA PRO A 113 29.59 -10.36 24.80
C PRO A 113 28.25 -10.77 25.43
N MET A 114 27.35 -11.30 24.62
CA MET A 114 26.07 -11.82 25.07
C MET A 114 26.21 -13.29 25.49
N LYS A 115 25.25 -13.77 26.25
CA LYS A 115 25.20 -15.17 26.71
C LYS A 115 24.23 -15.97 25.89
N ARG A 116 24.64 -17.13 25.42
CA ARG A 116 23.80 -18.07 24.71
C ARG A 116 22.86 -18.80 25.65
N SER A 117 21.58 -18.89 25.28
CA SER A 117 20.52 -19.64 25.94
C SER A 117 19.68 -20.34 24.86
N GLY A 118 20.02 -21.59 24.55
CA GLY A 118 19.41 -22.31 23.42
C GLY A 118 19.82 -21.69 22.07
N ASP A 119 18.85 -21.26 21.31
CA ASP A 119 19.01 -20.59 20.02
C ASP A 119 19.12 -19.07 20.13
N ASP A 120 18.93 -18.54 21.36
CA ASP A 120 18.93 -17.12 21.63
C ASP A 120 20.21 -16.66 22.30
N TRP A 121 20.53 -15.37 22.12
CA TRP A 121 21.57 -14.66 22.83
C TRP A 121 20.94 -13.56 23.66
N LYS A 122 21.31 -13.49 24.94
CA LYS A 122 20.65 -12.64 25.94
C LYS A 122 21.65 -11.90 26.80
N ILE A 123 21.30 -10.66 27.14
CA ILE A 123 22.03 -9.86 28.13
C ILE A 123 21.12 -8.77 28.68
N ARG A 124 21.38 -8.29 29.90
CA ARG A 124 20.73 -7.09 30.41
C ARG A 124 21.77 -6.10 30.95
N VAL A 125 21.45 -4.84 30.76
CA VAL A 125 22.34 -3.74 31.09
C VAL A 125 21.59 -2.68 31.88
N LYS A 126 22.22 -2.10 32.91
CA LYS A 126 21.64 -1.03 33.73
C LYS A 126 22.69 -0.03 34.14
N GLY A 127 22.38 1.25 34.08
CA GLY A 127 23.30 2.31 34.51
C GLY A 127 22.86 3.69 34.05
N GLU A 128 23.71 4.66 34.31
CA GLU A 128 23.46 6.02 33.82
C GLU A 128 23.58 6.03 32.28
N GLY A 129 22.59 6.62 31.60
CA GLY A 129 22.52 6.63 30.13
C GLY A 129 22.01 5.34 29.51
N ILE A 130 21.77 4.26 30.26
CA ILE A 130 21.12 3.03 29.82
C ILE A 130 19.61 3.16 29.95
N GLY A 131 18.87 3.04 28.84
CA GLY A 131 17.42 3.19 28.83
C GLY A 131 16.90 3.68 27.48
N PRO A 132 15.68 4.22 27.42
CA PRO A 132 15.12 4.79 26.19
C PRO A 132 16.05 5.83 25.58
N GLY A 133 16.27 5.74 24.26
CA GLY A 133 17.20 6.57 23.52
C GLY A 133 18.62 5.99 23.39
N LEU A 134 18.92 4.84 24.02
CA LEU A 134 20.18 4.13 23.85
C LEU A 134 20.27 3.56 22.43
N LEU A 135 21.40 3.83 21.76
CA LEU A 135 21.69 3.33 20.42
C LEU A 135 22.51 2.04 20.48
N TYR A 136 22.07 1.04 19.73
CA TYR A 136 22.73 -0.25 19.72
C TYR A 136 22.68 -0.95 18.37
N LEU A 137 23.58 -1.91 18.19
CA LEU A 137 23.61 -2.88 17.10
C LEU A 137 24.11 -4.22 17.64
N TYR A 138 24.06 -5.25 16.81
CA TYR A 138 24.69 -6.54 17.08
C TYR A 138 25.88 -6.80 16.17
N GLN A 139 26.75 -7.68 16.63
CA GLN A 139 27.85 -8.25 15.85
C GLN A 139 27.83 -9.76 16.10
N ALA A 140 27.76 -10.56 15.02
CA ALA A 140 27.70 -11.99 15.12
C ALA A 140 28.93 -12.63 14.45
N LYS A 141 29.49 -13.64 15.10
CA LYS A 141 30.56 -14.49 14.60
C LYS A 141 30.10 -15.94 14.53
N GLY A 142 30.48 -16.63 13.47
CA GLY A 142 30.08 -18.01 13.24
C GLY A 142 30.69 -18.55 11.96
N PRO A 143 30.20 -19.70 11.48
CA PRO A 143 30.69 -20.32 10.25
C PRO A 143 30.55 -19.37 9.05
N ASN A 144 31.62 -19.20 8.29
CA ASN A 144 31.67 -18.32 7.12
C ASN A 144 32.32 -18.96 5.88
N GLU A 145 32.55 -20.27 5.91
CA GLU A 145 33.22 -20.95 4.82
C GLU A 145 32.26 -21.28 3.67
N VAL A 146 32.20 -20.37 2.71
CA VAL A 146 31.40 -20.49 1.46
C VAL A 146 31.78 -21.72 0.64
N SER A 147 32.97 -22.32 0.86
CA SER A 147 33.50 -23.45 0.11
C SER A 147 33.14 -24.83 0.65
N LYS A 148 32.57 -24.91 1.86
CA LYS A 148 32.22 -26.19 2.47
C LYS A 148 30.77 -26.55 2.20
N GLU A 149 30.55 -27.78 1.71
CA GLU A 149 29.22 -28.28 1.31
C GLU A 149 28.21 -28.36 2.45
N ASP A 150 28.66 -28.48 3.70
CA ASP A 150 27.86 -28.59 4.92
C ASP A 150 27.56 -27.26 5.61
N GLN A 151 28.04 -26.14 5.08
CA GLN A 151 27.91 -24.80 5.67
C GLN A 151 27.23 -23.79 4.72
N TYR A 152 26.54 -24.26 3.72
CA TYR A 152 25.84 -23.39 2.79
C TYR A 152 24.75 -22.57 3.50
N GLY A 153 24.73 -21.26 3.21
CA GLY A 153 23.79 -20.32 3.82
C GLY A 153 24.19 -19.79 5.20
N LEU A 154 25.20 -20.36 5.84
CA LEU A 154 25.78 -19.83 7.05
C LEU A 154 26.87 -18.81 6.67
N MET A 155 26.55 -17.55 6.64
CA MET A 155 27.42 -16.48 6.10
C MET A 155 27.69 -15.43 7.17
N PHE A 156 28.24 -15.86 8.31
CA PHE A 156 28.63 -14.92 9.37
C PHE A 156 29.89 -14.15 8.97
N ASN A 157 29.91 -12.86 9.27
CA ASN A 157 31.09 -12.02 9.19
C ASN A 157 31.05 -10.98 10.31
N GLU A 158 31.95 -11.11 11.28
CA GLU A 158 32.03 -10.23 12.45
C GLU A 158 32.35 -8.77 12.11
N ASN A 159 32.70 -8.45 10.89
CA ASN A 159 32.89 -7.07 10.46
C ASN A 159 31.59 -6.35 10.09
N PHE A 160 30.45 -7.04 10.02
CA PHE A 160 29.16 -6.39 9.85
C PHE A 160 28.54 -6.06 11.22
N PHE A 161 28.08 -4.82 11.34
CA PHE A 161 27.26 -4.39 12.46
C PHE A 161 25.79 -4.46 12.01
N LEU A 162 25.00 -5.26 12.71
CA LEU A 162 23.68 -5.70 12.31
C LEU A 162 22.61 -5.05 13.19
N ASN A 163 21.52 -4.65 12.58
CA ASN A 163 20.34 -4.19 13.28
C ASN A 163 19.67 -5.35 14.03
N ASP A 164 18.93 -5.01 15.05
CA ASP A 164 18.02 -5.94 15.70
C ASP A 164 16.82 -6.22 14.78
N PRO A 165 16.45 -7.48 14.50
CA PRO A 165 15.24 -7.80 13.77
C PRO A 165 13.96 -7.25 14.42
N TYR A 166 13.97 -6.99 15.73
CA TYR A 166 12.88 -6.40 16.50
C TYR A 166 13.10 -4.91 16.82
N CYS A 167 13.90 -4.23 16.04
CA CYS A 167 14.16 -2.80 16.20
C CYS A 167 12.89 -1.97 15.95
N GLU A 168 12.41 -1.26 16.96
CA GLU A 168 11.18 -0.46 16.87
C GLU A 168 11.42 0.98 16.38
N LYS A 169 12.69 1.40 16.37
CA LYS A 169 13.08 2.72 15.89
C LYS A 169 14.52 2.72 15.42
N THR A 170 14.74 3.25 14.23
CA THR A 170 16.05 3.46 13.64
C THR A 170 16.46 4.93 13.74
N GLN A 171 17.76 5.21 13.86
CA GLN A 171 18.32 6.56 13.82
C GLN A 171 19.75 6.59 13.30
N GLY A 172 20.10 7.62 12.52
CA GLY A 172 21.44 7.88 12.01
C GLY A 172 21.59 7.58 10.53
N ILE A 173 22.85 7.35 10.11
CA ILE A 173 23.19 7.10 8.70
C ILE A 173 22.43 5.87 8.23
N ARG A 174 21.65 6.07 7.21
CA ARG A 174 20.94 5.02 6.52
C ARG A 174 21.84 4.46 5.45
N TYR A 175 21.64 3.69 4.68
CA TYR A 175 22.24 2.95 3.58
C TYR A 175 23.55 3.53 3.02
N SER A 176 24.51 2.65 2.77
CA SER A 176 25.75 2.99 2.10
C SER A 176 25.83 2.25 0.77
N SER A 177 25.97 2.98 -0.33
CA SER A 177 26.17 2.46 -1.68
C SER A 177 27.43 1.57 -1.81
N VAL A 178 28.32 1.58 -0.84
CA VAL A 178 29.52 0.72 -0.78
C VAL A 178 29.18 -0.77 -0.74
N PHE A 179 27.96 -1.12 -0.29
CA PHE A 179 27.54 -2.52 -0.15
C PHE A 179 27.20 -3.23 -1.46
N LEU A 180 26.83 -2.51 -2.48
CA LEU A 180 26.33 -3.09 -3.73
C LEU A 180 27.43 -3.76 -4.58
N SER A 181 28.70 -3.52 -4.27
CA SER A 181 29.82 -3.95 -5.08
C SER A 181 30.89 -4.77 -4.36
N THR A 182 30.84 -4.84 -3.01
CA THR A 182 31.88 -5.53 -2.25
C THR A 182 31.39 -6.90 -1.78
N PRO A 183 32.02 -8.00 -2.22
CA PRO A 183 31.69 -9.32 -1.68
C PRO A 183 31.81 -9.34 -0.17
N PHE A 184 30.87 -9.99 0.53
CA PHE A 184 30.87 -9.99 2.00
C PHE A 184 32.14 -10.63 2.60
N THR A 185 32.78 -11.54 1.87
CA THR A 185 34.06 -12.15 2.22
C THR A 185 35.21 -11.16 2.21
N ASP A 186 35.08 -10.06 1.48
CA ASP A 186 36.13 -9.06 1.31
C ASP A 186 36.03 -7.93 2.34
N VAL A 187 34.98 -7.96 3.16
CA VAL A 187 34.79 -7.01 4.27
C VAL A 187 35.68 -7.44 5.44
N THR A 188 36.84 -6.83 5.53
CA THR A 188 37.90 -7.13 6.52
C THR A 188 38.03 -6.09 7.61
N ALA A 189 37.22 -5.02 7.57
CA ALA A 189 37.18 -3.99 8.60
C ALA A 189 35.72 -3.76 9.03
N PRO A 190 35.48 -3.28 10.26
CA PRO A 190 34.15 -3.01 10.75
C PRO A 190 33.35 -2.14 9.79
N LEU A 191 32.21 -2.63 9.39
CA LEU A 191 31.36 -2.03 8.40
C LEU A 191 29.92 -1.97 8.94
N TYR A 192 29.38 -0.77 8.98
CA TYR A 192 28.01 -0.53 9.34
C TYR A 192 27.13 -0.65 8.07
N ALA A 193 26.25 -1.63 8.06
CA ALA A 193 25.50 -2.00 6.87
C ALA A 193 24.43 -1.00 6.44
N GLY A 194 24.10 -0.04 7.29
CA GLY A 194 23.03 0.92 6.98
C GLY A 194 21.70 0.55 7.66
N GLY A 195 20.68 1.29 7.38
CA GLY A 195 19.37 1.12 8.02
C GLY A 195 19.20 1.91 9.31
N GLY A 196 20.16 2.78 9.66
CA GLY A 196 20.20 3.46 10.96
C GLY A 196 20.60 2.52 12.11
N LYS A 197 20.97 3.06 13.25
CA LYS A 197 21.18 2.29 14.49
C LYS A 197 19.84 2.05 15.15
N CYS A 198 19.67 0.89 15.76
CA CYS A 198 18.52 0.63 16.61
C CYS A 198 18.56 1.50 17.84
N MET A 199 17.40 1.97 18.25
CA MET A 199 17.23 2.76 19.47
C MET A 199 16.29 2.02 20.42
N VAL A 200 16.70 1.88 21.68
CA VAL A 200 15.78 1.44 22.74
C VAL A 200 14.65 2.44 22.82
N TYR A 201 13.42 2.00 22.54
CA TYR A 201 12.25 2.86 22.50
C TYR A 201 11.26 2.52 23.63
N ASP A 202 10.50 3.52 24.08
CA ASP A 202 9.50 3.36 25.12
C ASP A 202 8.18 4.00 24.62
N HIS A 203 7.27 3.17 24.17
CA HIS A 203 5.98 3.59 23.67
C HIS A 203 5.04 4.15 24.73
N SER A 204 5.35 3.95 26.03
CA SER A 204 4.49 4.39 27.13
C SER A 204 4.32 5.91 27.23
N GLN A 205 5.18 6.66 26.54
CA GLN A 205 5.15 8.12 26.52
C GLN A 205 4.43 8.68 25.30
N ASP A 206 4.06 7.83 24.36
CA ASP A 206 3.39 8.25 23.14
C ASP A 206 1.87 8.39 23.35
N ALA A 207 1.24 9.24 22.54
CA ALA A 207 -0.19 9.30 22.47
C ALA A 207 -0.76 8.05 21.77
N ASP A 208 -1.77 7.45 22.38
CA ASP A 208 -2.51 6.34 21.75
C ASP A 208 -3.34 6.88 20.56
N PRO A 209 -3.12 6.38 19.34
CA PRO A 209 -3.94 6.78 18.18
C PRO A 209 -5.38 6.28 18.25
N GLY A 210 -5.67 5.27 19.07
CA GLY A 210 -6.95 4.60 19.16
C GLY A 210 -7.24 3.72 17.95
N HIS A 211 -8.52 3.35 17.78
CA HIS A 211 -9.00 2.55 16.64
C HIS A 211 -10.34 3.08 16.15
N VAL A 212 -10.61 2.91 14.86
CA VAL A 212 -11.93 3.13 14.26
C VAL A 212 -12.48 1.78 13.82
N ARG A 213 -13.79 1.57 14.00
CA ARG A 213 -14.46 0.34 13.61
C ARG A 213 -15.34 0.57 12.40
N VAL A 214 -15.04 -0.13 11.33
CA VAL A 214 -15.84 -0.21 10.11
C VAL A 214 -16.08 -1.69 9.81
N ASN A 215 -17.32 -2.08 9.49
CA ASN A 215 -17.59 -3.46 9.09
C ASN A 215 -16.89 -3.76 7.75
N ARG A 216 -16.60 -5.03 7.49
CA ARG A 216 -15.88 -5.45 6.27
C ARG A 216 -16.62 -5.07 4.99
N GLU A 217 -17.92 -5.24 4.97
CA GLU A 217 -18.80 -4.87 3.85
C GLU A 217 -18.92 -3.36 3.63
N ASP A 218 -18.65 -2.56 4.68
CA ASP A 218 -18.72 -1.09 4.65
C ASP A 218 -17.39 -0.44 4.25
N LEU A 219 -16.34 -1.23 4.03
CA LEU A 219 -15.06 -0.71 3.60
C LEU A 219 -15.13 -0.06 2.21
N ILE A 220 -14.53 1.11 2.10
CA ILE A 220 -14.20 1.82 0.86
C ILE A 220 -12.76 2.27 1.04
N ILE A 221 -11.84 1.59 0.35
CA ILE A 221 -10.40 1.72 0.57
C ILE A 221 -9.81 2.73 -0.41
N TYR A 222 -8.86 3.53 0.07
CA TYR A 222 -8.07 4.46 -0.74
C TYR A 222 -6.59 4.14 -0.59
N GLU A 223 -5.96 3.60 -1.63
CA GLU A 223 -4.54 3.31 -1.65
C GLU A 223 -3.73 4.59 -1.77
N LEU A 224 -2.77 4.79 -0.88
CA LEU A 224 -2.10 6.06 -0.65
C LEU A 224 -0.60 5.88 -0.40
N HIS A 225 0.22 6.68 -1.08
CA HIS A 225 1.65 6.79 -0.80
C HIS A 225 1.93 8.10 -0.04
N VAL A 226 2.58 8.00 1.13
CA VAL A 226 2.81 9.14 2.04
C VAL A 226 3.46 10.33 1.34
N GLN A 227 4.51 10.10 0.57
CA GLN A 227 5.23 11.17 -0.09
C GLN A 227 4.43 11.77 -1.25
N ASP A 228 3.84 10.93 -2.11
CA ASP A 228 3.21 11.38 -3.34
C ASP A 228 2.02 12.30 -3.10
N TYR A 229 1.28 12.01 -2.04
CA TYR A 229 0.02 12.64 -1.77
C TYR A 229 0.15 14.13 -1.42
N THR A 230 1.22 14.51 -0.70
CA THR A 230 1.37 15.88 -0.19
C THR A 230 2.52 16.67 -0.80
N SER A 231 3.36 16.07 -1.63
CA SER A 231 4.58 16.71 -2.17
C SER A 231 4.31 17.98 -2.97
N ARG A 232 3.13 18.10 -3.60
CA ARG A 232 2.74 19.27 -4.42
C ARG A 232 1.57 20.08 -3.84
N ILE A 233 1.25 19.94 -2.57
CA ILE A 233 0.18 20.76 -1.96
C ILE A 233 0.72 22.17 -1.72
N ASP A 234 0.08 23.15 -2.36
CA ASP A 234 0.36 24.56 -2.09
C ASP A 234 -0.13 24.94 -0.68
N GLY A 235 0.62 25.83 -0.03
CA GLY A 235 0.28 26.25 1.35
C GLY A 235 0.76 25.31 2.44
N LEU A 236 1.23 24.11 2.10
CA LEU A 236 1.92 23.24 3.05
C LEU A 236 3.38 23.66 3.21
N ASP A 237 3.86 23.73 4.46
CA ASP A 237 5.27 23.99 4.77
C ASP A 237 6.16 23.00 4.00
N ALA A 238 7.18 23.51 3.34
CA ALA A 238 8.09 22.71 2.52
C ALA A 238 8.76 21.57 3.32
N ALA A 239 9.04 21.78 4.62
CA ALA A 239 9.62 20.76 5.50
C ALA A 239 8.65 19.60 5.82
N LYS A 240 7.35 19.81 5.61
CA LYS A 240 6.31 18.80 5.84
C LYS A 240 5.82 18.11 4.57
N ARG A 241 6.21 18.59 3.40
CA ARG A 241 5.79 17.98 2.12
C ARG A 241 6.34 16.56 2.01
N GLY A 242 5.46 15.61 1.70
CA GLY A 242 5.83 14.21 1.57
C GLY A 242 6.16 13.51 2.89
N THR A 243 5.69 14.06 4.02
CA THR A 243 5.93 13.48 5.36
C THR A 243 4.64 13.08 6.06
N TYR A 244 4.76 12.30 7.14
CA TYR A 244 3.65 11.93 8.01
C TYR A 244 2.87 13.16 8.51
N LEU A 245 3.58 14.19 9.01
CA LEU A 245 2.93 15.42 9.48
C LEU A 245 2.30 16.25 8.38
N GLY A 246 2.84 16.19 7.16
CA GLY A 246 2.22 16.84 6.01
C GLY A 246 0.90 16.20 5.65
N LEU A 247 0.85 14.87 5.69
CA LEU A 247 -0.36 14.10 5.43
C LEU A 247 -1.40 14.24 6.57
N ALA A 248 -0.95 14.37 7.80
CA ALA A 248 -1.82 14.59 8.97
C ALA A 248 -2.44 15.99 9.02
N GLN A 249 -1.96 16.95 8.21
CA GLN A 249 -2.38 18.34 8.31
C GLN A 249 -3.74 18.56 7.64
N SER A 250 -4.70 19.05 8.42
CA SER A 250 -6.02 19.51 7.95
C SER A 250 -5.99 20.97 7.45
N GLY A 251 -7.07 21.41 6.80
CA GLY A 251 -7.24 22.77 6.31
C GLY A 251 -6.51 23.07 5.00
N LEU A 252 -5.89 22.08 4.38
CA LEU A 252 -5.19 22.24 3.11
C LEU A 252 -6.17 22.44 1.95
N LYS A 253 -5.75 23.25 0.98
CA LYS A 253 -6.57 23.61 -0.18
C LYS A 253 -5.81 23.40 -1.48
N THR A 254 -6.56 23.11 -2.55
CA THR A 254 -6.08 23.21 -3.91
C THR A 254 -5.85 24.68 -4.29
N PRO A 255 -5.14 25.00 -5.38
CA PRO A 255 -5.03 26.37 -5.87
C PRO A 255 -6.37 27.05 -6.11
N GLY A 256 -7.39 26.32 -6.56
CA GLY A 256 -8.77 26.80 -6.75
C GLY A 256 -9.61 26.90 -5.47
N GLY A 257 -9.04 26.53 -4.31
CA GLY A 257 -9.69 26.68 -3.00
C GLY A 257 -10.53 25.48 -2.54
N LEU A 258 -10.52 24.37 -3.29
CA LEU A 258 -11.16 23.12 -2.88
C LEU A 258 -10.34 22.41 -1.77
N THR A 259 -10.92 21.42 -1.12
CA THR A 259 -10.21 20.63 -0.11
C THR A 259 -9.08 19.80 -0.75
N ALA A 260 -7.97 19.69 -0.03
CA ALA A 260 -6.81 18.86 -0.34
C ALA A 260 -6.33 18.11 0.90
N GLY A 261 -5.38 17.19 0.75
CA GLY A 261 -4.83 16.43 1.87
C GLY A 261 -5.88 15.56 2.57
N ILE A 262 -5.77 15.41 3.89
CA ILE A 262 -6.66 14.55 4.67
C ILE A 262 -8.14 14.94 4.57
N ASP A 263 -8.44 16.24 4.49
CA ASP A 263 -9.82 16.73 4.40
C ASP A 263 -10.48 16.34 3.06
N HIS A 264 -9.69 16.14 2.00
CA HIS A 264 -10.19 15.62 0.73
C HIS A 264 -10.71 14.19 0.88
N LEU A 265 -10.02 13.34 1.63
CA LEU A 265 -10.44 11.95 1.87
C LEU A 265 -11.75 11.89 2.66
N ALA A 266 -11.89 12.76 3.65
CA ALA A 266 -13.14 12.91 4.40
C ALA A 266 -14.29 13.41 3.53
N GLU A 267 -14.05 14.39 2.64
CA GLU A 267 -15.03 14.90 1.66
C GLU A 267 -15.43 13.82 0.64
N LEU A 268 -14.46 13.05 0.16
CA LEU A 268 -14.69 11.93 -0.76
C LEU A 268 -15.54 10.85 -0.11
N GLY A 269 -15.36 10.63 1.20
CA GLY A 269 -16.17 9.72 2.00
C GLY A 269 -15.62 8.30 2.08
N VAL A 270 -14.34 8.08 1.82
CA VAL A 270 -13.66 6.79 2.03
C VAL A 270 -13.71 6.40 3.51
N THR A 271 -13.66 5.12 3.79
CA THR A 271 -13.75 4.58 5.16
C THR A 271 -12.44 3.98 5.65
N ALA A 272 -11.49 3.77 4.76
CA ALA A 272 -10.15 3.30 5.08
C ALA A 272 -9.13 3.87 4.10
N VAL A 273 -7.92 4.12 4.59
CA VAL A 273 -6.74 4.33 3.76
C VAL A 273 -5.86 3.08 3.84
N GLU A 274 -5.34 2.64 2.70
CA GLU A 274 -4.29 1.63 2.63
C GLU A 274 -2.97 2.35 2.35
N LEU A 275 -2.12 2.43 3.36
CA LEU A 275 -0.82 3.09 3.25
C LEU A 275 0.16 2.12 2.57
N MET A 276 0.70 2.50 1.43
CA MET A 276 1.86 1.83 0.84
C MET A 276 2.98 1.74 1.88
N PRO A 277 3.96 0.82 1.74
CA PRO A 277 4.84 0.46 2.84
C PRO A 277 5.45 1.63 3.62
N VAL A 278 5.24 1.62 4.93
CA VAL A 278 5.82 2.56 5.89
C VAL A 278 6.68 1.86 6.94
N MET A 279 6.91 0.56 6.82
CA MET A 279 7.98 -0.12 7.53
C MET A 279 9.32 0.32 6.96
N GLU A 280 10.36 0.38 7.80
CA GLU A 280 11.71 0.79 7.35
C GLU A 280 12.20 -0.08 6.19
N TYR A 281 12.61 0.54 5.08
CA TYR A 281 13.00 -0.14 3.86
C TYR A 281 14.31 0.38 3.27
N ASP A 282 14.92 -0.39 2.37
CA ASP A 282 16.13 0.00 1.65
C ASP A 282 15.81 0.98 0.51
N GLU A 283 16.11 2.24 0.71
CA GLU A 283 15.92 3.29 -0.28
C GLU A 283 16.83 3.12 -1.52
N GLU A 284 17.97 2.44 -1.38
CA GLU A 284 18.98 2.32 -2.45
C GLU A 284 18.79 1.08 -3.35
N THR A 285 17.85 0.21 -3.05
CA THR A 285 17.56 -0.95 -3.91
C THR A 285 17.03 -0.47 -5.27
N GLY A 286 17.68 -0.93 -6.34
CA GLY A 286 17.40 -0.46 -7.70
C GLY A 286 18.33 0.64 -8.20
N ASN A 287 19.34 1.03 -7.43
CA ASN A 287 20.25 2.14 -7.72
C ASN A 287 21.26 1.90 -8.86
N ALA A 288 21.18 0.81 -9.62
CA ALA A 288 22.12 0.51 -10.72
C ALA A 288 22.23 1.62 -11.79
N GLU A 289 21.29 2.58 -11.80
CA GLU A 289 21.21 3.67 -12.76
C GLU A 289 20.99 5.05 -12.07
N GLY A 290 21.29 5.19 -10.77
CA GLY A 290 20.99 6.42 -10.03
C GLY A 290 19.52 6.58 -9.65
N ARG A 291 18.77 5.49 -9.65
CA ARG A 291 17.37 5.42 -9.23
C ARG A 291 17.28 4.91 -7.81
N TYR A 292 16.29 5.37 -7.06
CA TYR A 292 16.04 4.95 -5.68
C TYR A 292 14.70 4.25 -5.59
N ASN A 293 14.59 3.31 -4.63
CA ASN A 293 13.33 2.65 -4.31
C ASN A 293 12.31 3.69 -3.81
N HIS A 294 11.16 3.77 -4.48
CA HIS A 294 10.11 4.72 -4.16
C HIS A 294 8.95 4.09 -3.43
N TRP A 295 8.54 2.90 -3.82
CA TRP A 295 7.35 2.26 -3.25
C TRP A 295 7.53 1.66 -1.87
N GLY A 296 8.77 1.29 -1.50
CA GLY A 296 9.08 0.76 -0.19
C GLY A 296 8.97 -0.75 -0.02
N TYR A 297 8.81 -1.52 -1.10
CA TYR A 297 8.67 -2.99 -1.01
C TYR A 297 9.98 -3.75 -0.77
N MET A 298 11.01 -3.10 -0.24
CA MET A 298 12.29 -3.72 0.14
C MET A 298 12.54 -3.50 1.63
N THR A 299 11.77 -4.16 2.47
CA THR A 299 11.77 -3.99 3.92
C THR A 299 13.10 -4.43 4.53
N THR A 300 13.67 -3.57 5.37
CA THR A 300 14.85 -3.85 6.17
C THR A 300 14.50 -4.18 7.61
N ASN A 301 13.38 -3.64 8.12
CA ASN A 301 12.94 -3.89 9.48
C ASN A 301 11.40 -3.89 9.57
N PHE A 302 10.83 -4.91 10.21
CA PHE A 302 9.39 -5.12 10.30
C PHE A 302 8.71 -4.38 11.46
N PHE A 303 9.47 -3.79 12.37
CA PHE A 303 8.95 -3.17 13.60
C PHE A 303 9.13 -1.65 13.61
N ALA A 304 10.03 -1.11 12.81
CA ALA A 304 10.33 0.32 12.78
C ALA A 304 9.58 1.03 11.64
N PRO A 305 9.01 2.22 11.90
CA PRO A 305 8.49 3.07 10.84
C PRO A 305 9.60 3.64 9.96
N GLU A 306 9.30 3.84 8.68
CA GLU A 306 10.19 4.47 7.71
C GLU A 306 10.53 5.90 8.12
N ALA A 307 11.79 6.09 8.45
CA ALA A 307 12.26 7.34 8.99
C ALA A 307 12.35 8.48 7.96
N ARG A 308 12.38 8.15 6.65
CA ARG A 308 12.38 9.11 5.55
C ARG A 308 11.11 9.95 5.51
N TYR A 309 9.98 9.40 5.94
CA TYR A 309 8.71 10.10 5.94
C TYR A 309 8.51 10.99 7.17
N SER A 310 9.47 11.07 8.08
CA SER A 310 9.40 12.05 9.17
C SER A 310 9.86 13.45 8.72
N SER A 311 9.22 14.48 9.27
CA SER A 311 9.60 15.88 9.01
C SER A 311 10.89 16.28 9.71
N VAL A 312 11.25 15.56 10.77
CA VAL A 312 12.46 15.74 11.57
C VAL A 312 13.08 14.37 11.84
N GLU A 313 14.40 14.26 11.68
CA GLU A 313 15.12 13.03 11.95
C GLU A 313 14.83 12.49 13.36
N GLY A 314 14.51 11.22 13.45
CA GLY A 314 14.19 10.55 14.70
C GLY A 314 12.76 10.76 15.23
N ALA A 315 11.89 11.44 14.47
CA ALA A 315 10.52 11.68 14.88
C ALA A 315 9.51 10.66 14.28
N GLN A 316 9.95 9.71 13.47
CA GLN A 316 9.10 8.82 12.67
C GLN A 316 8.01 8.09 13.47
N VAL A 317 8.30 7.61 14.67
CA VAL A 317 7.32 6.91 15.52
C VAL A 317 6.20 7.85 15.95
N VAL A 318 6.55 8.99 16.52
CA VAL A 318 5.57 9.97 17.02
C VAL A 318 4.76 10.56 15.88
N GLU A 319 5.41 10.91 14.76
CA GLU A 319 4.74 11.50 13.61
C GLU A 319 3.79 10.52 12.92
N LEU A 320 4.15 9.25 12.80
CA LEU A 320 3.26 8.23 12.26
C LEU A 320 2.04 8.00 13.17
N LYS A 321 2.23 7.93 14.49
CA LYS A 321 1.11 7.85 15.44
C LYS A 321 0.17 9.07 15.33
N GLN A 322 0.72 10.27 15.13
CA GLN A 322 -0.07 11.48 14.89
C GLN A 322 -0.86 11.42 13.58
N LEU A 323 -0.26 10.87 12.51
CA LEU A 323 -0.94 10.65 11.24
C LEU A 323 -2.11 9.68 11.39
N ILE A 324 -1.87 8.53 12.01
CA ILE A 324 -2.92 7.51 12.23
C ILE A 324 -4.06 8.12 13.05
N LYS A 325 -3.73 8.83 14.13
CA LYS A 325 -4.73 9.55 14.90
C LYS A 325 -5.53 10.55 14.07
N ALA A 326 -4.88 11.28 13.16
CA ALA A 326 -5.57 12.25 12.32
C ALA A 326 -6.57 11.56 11.37
N PHE A 327 -6.27 10.37 10.84
CA PHE A 327 -7.22 9.56 10.09
C PHE A 327 -8.39 9.09 10.97
N HIS A 328 -8.08 8.55 12.15
CA HIS A 328 -9.11 8.09 13.10
C HIS A 328 -10.04 9.22 13.55
N ASP A 329 -9.53 10.43 13.76
CA ASP A 329 -10.34 11.61 14.09
C ASP A 329 -11.33 11.98 12.95
N GLN A 330 -11.05 11.56 11.70
CA GLN A 330 -11.97 11.68 10.56
C GLN A 330 -12.88 10.45 10.37
N GLY A 331 -12.76 9.44 11.22
CA GLY A 331 -13.51 8.19 11.10
C GLY A 331 -12.98 7.28 9.99
N ILE A 332 -11.73 7.45 9.57
CA ILE A 332 -11.05 6.68 8.51
C ILE A 332 -10.10 5.69 9.18
N GLN A 333 -10.26 4.40 8.86
CA GLN A 333 -9.34 3.34 9.28
C GLN A 333 -8.01 3.42 8.55
N VAL A 334 -6.98 2.83 9.16
CA VAL A 334 -5.66 2.68 8.54
C VAL A 334 -5.33 1.21 8.32
N ILE A 335 -5.16 0.83 7.06
CA ILE A 335 -4.65 -0.47 6.63
C ILE A 335 -3.19 -0.27 6.24
N LEU A 336 -2.32 -1.14 6.73
CA LEU A 336 -0.90 -1.06 6.45
C LEU A 336 -0.52 -2.08 5.38
N ASP A 337 0.10 -1.62 4.30
CA ASP A 337 0.72 -2.52 3.31
C ASP A 337 2.03 -3.09 3.88
N THR A 338 2.13 -4.41 3.94
CA THR A 338 3.20 -5.13 4.63
C THR A 338 3.90 -6.12 3.72
N VAL A 339 5.22 -6.21 3.86
CA VAL A 339 6.07 -7.06 3.03
C VAL A 339 6.78 -8.09 3.90
N TYR A 340 6.11 -9.21 4.18
CA TYR A 340 6.69 -10.30 4.97
C TYR A 340 7.21 -11.46 4.11
N ASN A 341 7.01 -11.41 2.80
CA ASN A 341 7.39 -12.48 1.89
C ASN A 341 8.90 -12.51 1.58
N HIS A 342 9.58 -11.36 1.65
CA HIS A 342 11.01 -11.21 1.42
C HIS A 342 11.60 -10.06 2.25
N THR A 343 12.93 -9.89 2.19
CA THR A 343 13.65 -8.75 2.79
C THR A 343 14.54 -8.06 1.77
N ALA A 344 14.94 -6.83 2.07
CA ALA A 344 15.88 -6.06 1.26
C ALA A 344 17.29 -6.67 1.20
N GLU A 345 17.58 -7.68 2.02
CA GLU A 345 18.90 -8.27 2.12
C GLU A 345 19.32 -9.04 0.88
N GLN A 346 18.34 -9.35 0.01
CA GLN A 346 18.55 -10.15 -1.19
C GLN A 346 19.15 -11.51 -0.84
N GLY A 347 19.74 -12.23 -1.76
CA GLY A 347 20.27 -13.54 -1.45
C GLY A 347 21.37 -13.98 -2.36
N PRO A 348 22.08 -15.05 -2.00
CA PRO A 348 22.92 -15.74 -2.92
C PRO A 348 22.06 -16.41 -3.99
N TRP A 349 22.19 -15.91 -5.23
CA TRP A 349 21.47 -16.39 -6.39
C TRP A 349 22.16 -17.63 -7.01
N LEU A 350 21.40 -18.40 -7.80
CA LEU A 350 21.93 -19.54 -8.56
C LEU A 350 23.10 -19.21 -9.49
N ASP A 351 23.27 -17.95 -9.88
CA ASP A 351 24.21 -17.52 -10.93
C ASP A 351 25.55 -16.95 -10.45
N GLY A 352 25.93 -17.16 -9.19
CA GLY A 352 27.32 -16.96 -8.80
C GLY A 352 27.65 -15.74 -7.96
N ASP A 353 26.77 -14.76 -7.77
CA ASP A 353 27.02 -13.61 -6.91
C ASP A 353 26.57 -13.85 -5.44
N ARG A 354 27.01 -14.98 -4.89
CA ARG A 354 26.85 -15.31 -3.46
C ARG A 354 27.32 -14.23 -2.52
N LEU A 355 28.12 -13.32 -3.05
CA LEU A 355 28.96 -12.44 -2.26
C LEU A 355 28.38 -11.04 -2.17
N ALA A 356 27.37 -10.71 -2.99
CA ALA A 356 26.81 -9.37 -3.09
C ALA A 356 25.55 -9.14 -2.22
N ALA A 357 25.16 -10.10 -1.39
CA ALA A 357 24.00 -9.96 -0.53
C ALA A 357 24.24 -8.88 0.54
N LYS A 358 23.23 -8.02 0.70
CA LYS A 358 23.19 -7.02 1.78
C LYS A 358 22.94 -7.72 3.12
N ARG A 359 23.49 -7.18 4.19
CA ARG A 359 23.32 -7.71 5.54
C ARG A 359 22.89 -6.59 6.46
N TYR A 360 21.62 -6.58 6.76
CA TYR A 360 21.04 -5.59 7.66
C TYR A 360 20.80 -6.18 9.03
N ASN A 361 20.20 -7.37 9.10
CA ASN A 361 19.81 -8.04 10.33
C ASN A 361 19.72 -9.56 10.17
N LEU A 362 18.66 -10.06 9.55
CA LEU A 362 18.32 -11.49 9.49
C LEU A 362 19.40 -12.31 8.77
N MET A 363 19.94 -11.78 7.66
CA MET A 363 21.05 -12.38 6.95
C MET A 363 22.38 -12.08 7.62
N GLY A 364 22.70 -12.30 8.66
CA GLY A 364 23.93 -12.10 9.42
C GLY A 364 23.76 -12.68 10.80
N LEU A 365 22.50 -12.72 11.28
CA LEU A 365 22.13 -13.31 12.56
C LEU A 365 21.56 -14.71 12.41
N SER A 366 20.64 -14.92 11.48
CA SER A 366 19.79 -16.12 11.45
C SER A 366 19.86 -16.90 10.14
N ASN A 367 20.35 -16.29 9.07
CA ASN A 367 20.64 -16.92 7.78
C ASN A 367 19.56 -17.92 7.30
N THR A 368 19.91 -19.17 7.09
CA THR A 368 19.02 -20.24 6.60
C THR A 368 17.86 -20.61 7.53
N ARG A 369 17.84 -20.13 8.76
CA ARG A 369 16.70 -20.33 9.67
C ARG A 369 15.50 -19.46 9.32
N VAL A 370 15.75 -18.35 8.62
CA VAL A 370 14.73 -17.36 8.25
C VAL A 370 14.45 -17.36 6.76
N PHE A 371 15.38 -17.82 5.92
CA PHE A 371 15.22 -17.83 4.47
C PHE A 371 15.06 -19.24 3.94
N ARG A 372 14.23 -19.40 2.91
CA ARG A 372 14.10 -20.67 2.19
C ARG A 372 15.37 -20.92 1.38
N ALA A 373 15.90 -22.11 1.51
CA ALA A 373 17.02 -22.57 0.72
C ALA A 373 16.59 -23.56 -0.37
N THR A 374 17.37 -23.66 -1.44
CA THR A 374 17.28 -24.74 -2.43
C THR A 374 17.50 -26.10 -1.75
N GLY A 375 17.09 -27.19 -2.40
CA GLY A 375 17.15 -28.52 -1.80
C GLY A 375 18.55 -28.99 -1.41
N ASP A 376 19.60 -28.38 -1.95
CA ASP A 376 21.00 -28.61 -1.56
C ASP A 376 21.53 -27.61 -0.51
N GLY A 377 20.67 -26.68 -0.04
CA GLY A 377 20.99 -25.65 0.95
C GLY A 377 21.94 -24.56 0.50
N ARG A 378 22.29 -24.53 -0.78
CA ARG A 378 23.36 -23.64 -1.31
C ARG A 378 22.91 -22.22 -1.55
N TYR A 379 21.68 -22.06 -1.98
CA TYR A 379 21.13 -20.79 -2.44
C TYR A 379 19.79 -20.55 -1.78
N PHE A 380 19.38 -19.31 -1.69
CA PHE A 380 18.02 -18.99 -1.32
C PHE A 380 17.08 -19.16 -2.52
N THR A 381 15.86 -19.57 -2.26
CA THR A 381 14.81 -19.53 -3.27
C THR A 381 14.41 -18.07 -3.51
N ASN A 382 13.84 -17.81 -4.68
CA ASN A 382 13.46 -16.47 -5.13
C ASN A 382 12.13 -16.52 -5.90
N SER A 383 11.12 -17.09 -5.29
CA SER A 383 9.77 -17.12 -5.86
C SER A 383 9.12 -15.75 -5.87
N THR A 384 9.57 -14.86 -5.00
CA THR A 384 9.15 -13.45 -4.94
C THR A 384 9.75 -12.60 -6.06
N GLY A 385 10.84 -13.07 -6.71
CA GLY A 385 11.53 -12.27 -7.73
C GLY A 385 12.41 -11.15 -7.19
N THR A 386 12.52 -11.00 -5.87
CA THR A 386 13.17 -9.87 -5.20
C THR A 386 14.50 -10.20 -4.53
N GLY A 387 14.87 -11.49 -4.49
CA GLY A 387 16.18 -11.90 -4.02
C GLY A 387 16.19 -12.98 -2.95
N ASN A 388 15.15 -13.11 -2.19
CA ASN A 388 14.98 -14.15 -1.20
C ASN A 388 13.50 -14.45 -0.95
N ASP A 389 13.24 -15.57 -0.32
CA ASP A 389 11.93 -15.94 0.21
C ASP A 389 12.09 -16.17 1.71
N VAL A 390 11.29 -15.48 2.53
CA VAL A 390 11.23 -15.74 3.97
C VAL A 390 10.60 -17.12 4.21
N SER A 391 11.16 -17.90 5.12
CA SER A 391 10.74 -19.27 5.39
C SER A 391 9.67 -19.32 6.48
N TYR A 392 8.52 -19.86 6.12
CA TYR A 392 7.44 -20.20 7.04
C TYR A 392 7.26 -21.70 7.14
N ALA A 393 8.39 -22.42 7.20
CA ALA A 393 8.41 -23.89 7.18
C ALA A 393 7.45 -24.53 8.20
N ALA A 394 7.02 -25.73 7.88
CA ALA A 394 6.12 -26.52 8.73
C ALA A 394 6.74 -26.75 10.12
N GLY A 395 5.97 -26.48 11.15
CA GLY A 395 6.34 -26.62 12.57
C GLY A 395 5.62 -25.53 13.38
N ASP A 396 5.33 -25.85 14.63
CA ASP A 396 4.33 -25.07 15.36
C ASP A 396 4.81 -23.67 15.80
N ASP A 397 6.11 -23.43 15.99
CA ASP A 397 6.57 -22.14 16.51
C ASP A 397 7.94 -21.75 15.94
N THR A 398 7.99 -21.44 14.64
CA THR A 398 9.22 -20.94 14.04
C THR A 398 9.44 -19.47 14.41
N PHE A 399 10.71 -19.08 14.56
CA PHE A 399 11.08 -17.68 14.81
C PHE A 399 10.40 -16.71 13.84
N THR A 400 10.33 -17.04 12.55
CA THR A 400 9.72 -16.20 11.51
C THR A 400 8.22 -16.00 11.71
N LYS A 401 7.47 -17.06 12.03
CA LYS A 401 6.03 -16.95 12.32
C LYS A 401 5.79 -16.09 13.56
N ARG A 402 6.59 -16.30 14.60
CA ARG A 402 6.53 -15.50 15.81
C ARG A 402 6.84 -14.03 15.52
N MET A 403 7.92 -13.74 14.78
CA MET A 403 8.33 -12.40 14.41
C MET A 403 7.23 -11.65 13.66
N VAL A 404 6.58 -12.26 12.68
CA VAL A 404 5.46 -11.64 11.96
C VAL A 404 4.29 -11.34 12.89
N ARG A 405 3.90 -12.30 13.73
CA ARG A 405 2.80 -12.11 14.70
C ARG A 405 3.10 -11.01 15.71
N ASP A 406 4.33 -10.94 16.20
CA ASP A 406 4.76 -9.90 17.14
C ASP A 406 4.81 -8.52 16.46
N SER A 407 5.27 -8.45 15.21
CA SER A 407 5.22 -7.24 14.41
C SER A 407 3.78 -6.76 14.19
N LEU A 408 2.88 -7.62 13.71
CA LEU A 408 1.46 -7.27 13.55
C LEU A 408 0.82 -6.82 14.86
N SER A 409 1.16 -7.46 15.98
CA SER A 409 0.71 -7.08 17.32
C SER A 409 1.21 -5.69 17.73
N LEU A 410 2.48 -5.37 17.45
CA LEU A 410 3.04 -4.04 17.70
C LEU A 410 2.31 -2.97 16.90
N TRP A 411 2.14 -3.18 15.59
CA TRP A 411 1.45 -2.24 14.72
C TRP A 411 -0.01 -2.01 15.13
N THR A 412 -0.69 -3.06 15.53
CA THR A 412 -2.07 -2.94 16.03
C THR A 412 -2.12 -2.21 17.36
N ARG A 413 -1.31 -2.64 18.34
CA ARG A 413 -1.42 -2.15 19.72
C ARG A 413 -0.82 -0.74 19.89
N GLU A 414 0.38 -0.50 19.34
CA GLU A 414 1.12 0.73 19.59
C GLU A 414 0.81 1.83 18.56
N TYR A 415 0.46 1.43 17.33
CA TYR A 415 0.17 2.39 16.27
C TYR A 415 -1.33 2.50 15.93
N GLY A 416 -2.17 1.62 16.48
CA GLY A 416 -3.60 1.65 16.20
C GLY A 416 -3.97 1.22 14.78
N ILE A 417 -3.17 0.37 14.13
CA ILE A 417 -3.46 -0.13 12.79
C ILE A 417 -4.69 -1.03 12.80
N ASP A 418 -5.65 -0.77 11.90
CA ASP A 418 -6.96 -1.43 11.83
C ASP A 418 -6.97 -2.60 10.84
N GLY A 419 -5.97 -2.73 10.00
CA GLY A 419 -5.87 -3.81 9.02
C GLY A 419 -4.50 -3.90 8.36
N PHE A 420 -4.30 -4.98 7.63
CA PHE A 420 -3.05 -5.26 6.93
C PHE A 420 -3.32 -5.79 5.53
N ARG A 421 -2.62 -5.25 4.55
CA ARG A 421 -2.47 -5.85 3.21
C ARG A 421 -1.12 -6.56 3.18
N PHE A 422 -1.08 -7.76 2.69
CA PHE A 422 0.12 -8.58 2.60
C PHE A 422 0.56 -8.71 1.16
N ASP A 423 1.72 -8.14 0.87
CA ASP A 423 2.39 -8.23 -0.42
C ASP A 423 2.75 -9.67 -0.73
N LEU A 424 2.54 -10.13 -1.98
CA LEU A 424 2.83 -11.49 -2.44
C LEU A 424 2.50 -12.57 -1.38
N ALA A 425 1.29 -12.52 -0.85
CA ALA A 425 0.88 -13.27 0.35
C ALA A 425 0.86 -14.79 0.17
N ARG A 426 1.00 -15.31 -1.05
CA ARG A 426 0.99 -16.76 -1.32
C ARG A 426 1.95 -17.53 -0.43
N ILE A 427 3.12 -16.97 -0.17
CA ILE A 427 4.15 -17.63 0.65
C ILE A 427 3.72 -17.84 2.10
N LEU A 428 2.81 -17.02 2.62
CA LEU A 428 2.26 -17.15 3.96
C LEU A 428 1.28 -18.32 4.09
N ALA A 429 0.73 -18.78 2.98
CA ALA A 429 -0.25 -19.88 2.93
C ALA A 429 0.36 -21.25 2.72
N ASP A 430 1.68 -21.37 2.63
CA ASP A 430 2.36 -22.63 2.34
C ASP A 430 2.31 -23.61 3.52
N GLY A 431 1.89 -24.84 3.21
CA GLY A 431 1.91 -25.96 4.16
C GLY A 431 0.73 -26.01 5.12
N SER A 432 0.70 -27.06 5.95
CA SER A 432 -0.23 -27.18 7.07
C SER A 432 0.24 -26.31 8.25
N ALA A 433 -0.69 -25.72 8.98
CA ALA A 433 -0.41 -24.73 10.03
C ALA A 433 0.42 -23.55 9.45
N SER A 434 -0.07 -23.00 8.35
CA SER A 434 0.57 -21.92 7.62
C SER A 434 0.70 -20.64 8.46
N ALA A 435 1.56 -19.71 8.06
CA ALA A 435 1.61 -18.41 8.70
C ALA A 435 0.27 -17.67 8.61
N ALA A 436 -0.46 -17.86 7.52
CA ALA A 436 -1.80 -17.31 7.33
C ALA A 436 -2.82 -17.84 8.34
N ASP A 437 -2.77 -19.16 8.69
CA ASP A 437 -3.58 -19.75 9.76
C ASP A 437 -3.29 -19.11 11.11
N TRP A 438 -2.02 -18.93 11.43
CA TRP A 438 -1.60 -18.34 12.70
C TRP A 438 -2.02 -16.88 12.82
N ILE A 439 -1.90 -16.13 11.73
CA ILE A 439 -2.36 -14.72 11.68
C ILE A 439 -3.89 -14.66 11.86
N ASP A 440 -4.63 -15.54 11.19
CA ASP A 440 -6.09 -15.55 11.26
C ASP A 440 -6.62 -15.88 12.66
N ASN A 441 -5.93 -16.77 13.38
CA ASN A 441 -6.34 -17.26 14.68
C ASN A 441 -5.71 -16.52 15.87
N ASP A 442 -4.95 -15.46 15.66
CA ASP A 442 -4.34 -14.68 16.74
C ASP A 442 -5.30 -13.62 17.28
N ASP A 443 -5.65 -13.74 18.56
CA ASP A 443 -6.60 -12.84 19.23
C ASP A 443 -6.06 -11.41 19.40
N ARG A 444 -4.73 -11.21 19.37
CA ARG A 444 -4.09 -9.91 19.57
C ARG A 444 -4.52 -8.87 18.53
N PHE A 445 -4.90 -9.32 17.35
CA PHE A 445 -5.38 -8.49 16.26
C PHE A 445 -6.64 -9.06 15.56
N SER A 446 -7.51 -9.68 16.36
CA SER A 446 -8.74 -10.34 15.87
C SER A 446 -9.72 -9.39 15.18
N SER A 447 -9.67 -8.10 15.50
CA SER A 447 -10.48 -7.05 14.86
C SER A 447 -9.89 -6.52 13.54
N ALA A 448 -8.63 -6.80 13.23
CA ALA A 448 -7.96 -6.28 12.06
C ALA A 448 -8.50 -6.89 10.76
N HIS A 449 -8.57 -6.07 9.70
CA HIS A 449 -8.79 -6.53 8.35
C HIS A 449 -7.54 -7.20 7.80
N LEU A 450 -7.69 -8.31 7.09
CA LEU A 450 -6.58 -9.06 6.49
C LEU A 450 -6.81 -9.16 4.98
N HIS A 451 -5.98 -8.48 4.20
CA HIS A 451 -6.07 -8.43 2.75
C HIS A 451 -4.83 -9.07 2.13
N ALA A 452 -5.03 -10.08 1.31
CA ALA A 452 -3.94 -10.76 0.62
C ALA A 452 -3.80 -10.25 -0.81
N GLU A 453 -2.57 -9.95 -1.23
CA GLU A 453 -2.22 -10.01 -2.63
C GLU A 453 -2.00 -11.50 -2.97
N PRO A 454 -2.92 -12.14 -3.72
CA PRO A 454 -3.06 -13.60 -3.68
C PRO A 454 -2.13 -14.37 -4.62
N TRP A 455 -1.13 -13.72 -5.21
CA TRP A 455 -0.20 -14.31 -6.19
C TRP A 455 1.25 -14.25 -5.74
N ASP A 456 2.13 -14.85 -6.53
CA ASP A 456 3.58 -14.71 -6.49
C ASP A 456 4.13 -14.29 -7.89
N MET A 457 5.43 -14.02 -7.98
CA MET A 457 6.09 -13.71 -9.26
C MET A 457 6.39 -14.95 -10.10
N GLY A 458 6.23 -16.15 -9.57
CA GLY A 458 6.40 -17.43 -10.24
C GLY A 458 5.24 -17.83 -11.16
N GLY A 459 4.21 -17.00 -11.26
CA GLY A 459 3.05 -17.22 -12.13
C GLY A 459 1.97 -18.12 -11.54
N GLN A 460 2.02 -18.41 -10.25
CA GLN A 460 0.98 -19.13 -9.55
C GLN A 460 -0.06 -18.13 -9.02
N TRP A 461 -0.89 -17.66 -9.91
CA TRP A 461 -1.94 -16.69 -9.61
C TRP A 461 -3.09 -17.37 -8.86
N TRP A 462 -3.55 -16.73 -7.76
CA TRP A 462 -4.77 -17.11 -7.05
C TRP A 462 -4.64 -18.25 -6.03
N ASP A 463 -3.46 -18.82 -5.85
CA ASP A 463 -3.24 -19.98 -4.99
C ASP A 463 -3.46 -19.71 -3.50
N PHE A 464 -3.32 -18.46 -3.04
CA PHE A 464 -3.49 -18.15 -1.63
C PHE A 464 -4.86 -18.59 -1.12
N MET A 465 -5.93 -18.15 -1.80
CA MET A 465 -7.29 -18.45 -1.35
C MET A 465 -7.72 -19.87 -1.72
N ASP A 466 -7.17 -20.45 -2.77
CA ASP A 466 -7.46 -21.84 -3.17
C ASP A 466 -6.83 -22.84 -2.21
N ASN A 467 -5.64 -22.55 -1.71
CA ASN A 467 -4.94 -23.41 -0.76
C ASN A 467 -5.31 -23.10 0.70
N TYR A 468 -5.52 -21.83 1.05
CA TYR A 468 -5.83 -21.39 2.41
C TYR A 468 -7.33 -21.38 2.69
N GLY A 469 -8.17 -21.43 1.66
CA GLY A 469 -9.55 -21.71 1.87
C GLY A 469 -10.56 -20.62 1.71
N TRP A 470 -11.03 -20.51 0.50
CA TRP A 470 -12.42 -20.18 0.30
C TRP A 470 -13.35 -21.13 1.08
N SER A 471 -12.87 -22.34 1.46
CA SER A 471 -13.60 -23.38 2.16
C SER A 471 -13.71 -23.17 3.67
N HIS A 472 -12.98 -22.22 4.27
CA HIS A 472 -13.07 -21.95 5.70
C HIS A 472 -14.03 -20.78 5.92
N GLU A 473 -15.29 -21.07 6.18
CA GLU A 473 -16.36 -20.08 6.38
C GLU A 473 -16.03 -18.98 7.40
N ASN A 474 -15.14 -19.27 8.35
CA ASN A 474 -14.85 -18.41 9.47
C ASN A 474 -13.54 -17.61 9.36
N ASN A 475 -12.76 -17.75 8.29
CA ASN A 475 -11.52 -16.99 8.19
C ASN A 475 -11.79 -15.51 7.85
N ARG A 476 -10.86 -14.64 8.27
CA ARG A 476 -10.97 -13.18 8.14
C ARG A 476 -10.34 -12.60 6.86
N TRP A 477 -9.72 -13.44 6.05
CA TRP A 477 -9.00 -13.02 4.86
C TRP A 477 -9.90 -12.55 3.72
N ALA A 478 -9.56 -11.43 3.12
CA ALA A 478 -10.01 -10.97 1.83
C ALA A 478 -8.84 -10.95 0.84
N LYS A 479 -9.10 -10.83 -0.45
CA LYS A 479 -8.05 -10.79 -1.47
C LYS A 479 -8.23 -9.64 -2.45
N TRP A 480 -7.13 -9.09 -2.90
CA TRP A 480 -7.10 -8.23 -4.06
C TRP A 480 -7.51 -8.98 -5.31
N LEU A 481 -8.48 -8.44 -6.07
CA LEU A 481 -9.04 -9.14 -7.21
C LEU A 481 -8.54 -8.57 -8.54
N GLY A 482 -7.32 -8.92 -8.95
CA GLY A 482 -6.74 -8.46 -10.22
C GLY A 482 -7.57 -8.83 -11.45
N LYS A 483 -8.28 -9.97 -11.42
CA LYS A 483 -9.23 -10.33 -12.50
C LYS A 483 -10.40 -9.37 -12.61
N TYR A 484 -10.82 -8.72 -11.52
CA TYR A 484 -11.83 -7.66 -11.57
C TYR A 484 -11.30 -6.48 -12.40
N ARG A 485 -10.11 -5.98 -12.08
CA ARG A 485 -9.41 -4.93 -12.83
C ARG A 485 -9.37 -5.26 -14.32
N ASP A 486 -8.83 -6.42 -14.65
CA ASP A 486 -8.57 -6.81 -16.04
C ASP A 486 -9.86 -6.91 -16.86
N LYS A 487 -10.90 -7.53 -16.31
CA LYS A 487 -12.18 -7.68 -16.99
C LYS A 487 -12.97 -6.38 -17.08
N THR A 488 -12.96 -5.56 -16.03
CA THR A 488 -13.65 -4.28 -16.01
C THR A 488 -13.01 -3.29 -16.98
N ARG A 489 -11.67 -3.22 -17.03
CA ARG A 489 -10.93 -2.43 -18.02
C ARG A 489 -11.25 -2.91 -19.45
N LYS A 490 -11.24 -4.21 -19.66
CA LYS A 490 -11.58 -4.83 -20.94
C LYS A 490 -13.04 -4.54 -21.36
N PHE A 491 -13.96 -4.51 -20.40
CA PHE A 491 -15.35 -4.11 -20.65
C PHE A 491 -15.39 -2.68 -21.23
N SER A 492 -14.76 -1.72 -20.60
CA SER A 492 -14.77 -0.33 -21.09
C SER A 492 -14.04 -0.13 -22.42
N ALA A 493 -13.09 -1.00 -22.76
CA ALA A 493 -12.36 -0.96 -24.03
C ALA A 493 -13.05 -1.70 -25.19
N SER A 494 -14.28 -2.22 -24.99
CA SER A 494 -15.05 -3.08 -25.93
C SER A 494 -14.42 -4.43 -26.28
N GLY A 495 -13.70 -5.00 -25.32
CA GLY A 495 -13.08 -6.31 -25.49
C GLY A 495 -13.66 -7.43 -24.63
N LEU A 496 -14.50 -7.13 -23.64
CA LEU A 496 -15.15 -8.15 -22.82
C LEU A 496 -16.47 -8.59 -23.46
N LYS A 497 -16.37 -9.50 -24.39
CA LYS A 497 -17.54 -10.11 -25.04
C LYS A 497 -18.03 -11.34 -24.26
N ASN A 498 -18.09 -11.22 -22.93
CA ASN A 498 -18.48 -12.28 -22.02
C ASN A 498 -19.40 -11.73 -20.93
N ARG A 499 -20.70 -11.75 -21.23
CA ARG A 499 -21.75 -11.28 -20.34
C ARG A 499 -21.77 -12.04 -19.01
N THR A 500 -21.59 -13.34 -19.05
CA THR A 500 -21.55 -14.16 -17.83
C THR A 500 -20.44 -13.73 -16.90
N ALA A 501 -19.23 -13.48 -17.43
CA ALA A 501 -18.12 -12.98 -16.62
C ALA A 501 -18.39 -11.59 -16.04
N PHE A 502 -19.09 -10.71 -16.78
CA PHE A 502 -19.45 -9.39 -16.28
C PHE A 502 -20.52 -9.46 -15.17
N LYS A 503 -21.53 -10.30 -15.34
CA LYS A 503 -22.52 -10.57 -14.28
C LYS A 503 -21.84 -11.02 -12.98
N GLN A 504 -20.93 -11.97 -13.07
CA GLN A 504 -20.15 -12.46 -11.92
C GLN A 504 -19.32 -11.35 -11.23
N LEU A 505 -18.75 -10.42 -11.99
CA LEU A 505 -18.03 -9.28 -11.38
C LEU A 505 -18.97 -8.39 -10.56
N ILE A 506 -20.14 -8.07 -11.08
CA ILE A 506 -21.14 -7.23 -10.39
C ILE A 506 -21.67 -7.93 -9.15
N GLU A 507 -21.89 -9.22 -9.20
CA GLU A 507 -22.38 -10.04 -8.09
C GLU A 507 -21.35 -10.25 -6.97
N GLY A 508 -20.08 -9.85 -7.18
CA GLY A 508 -19.01 -10.00 -6.19
C GLY A 508 -18.39 -11.40 -6.14
N TYR A 509 -18.62 -12.21 -7.16
CA TYR A 509 -17.94 -13.49 -7.28
C TYR A 509 -16.46 -13.27 -7.61
N GLY A 510 -15.60 -13.43 -6.62
CA GLY A 510 -14.17 -13.29 -6.78
C GLY A 510 -13.51 -14.25 -7.76
N SER A 511 -14.25 -15.24 -8.27
CA SER A 511 -13.70 -16.39 -8.96
C SER A 511 -14.09 -16.53 -10.42
N THR A 512 -14.22 -15.46 -11.14
CA THR A 512 -14.58 -15.53 -12.56
C THR A 512 -13.52 -16.19 -13.43
N GLY A 513 -13.28 -17.42 -13.24
CA GLY A 513 -12.31 -18.19 -14.00
C GLY A 513 -11.67 -19.32 -13.20
N ASP A 514 -11.71 -19.24 -11.90
CA ASP A 514 -11.48 -20.38 -11.03
C ASP A 514 -12.82 -20.93 -10.58
N GLN A 515 -13.22 -21.94 -11.27
CA GLN A 515 -14.55 -22.57 -11.19
C GLN A 515 -14.72 -23.45 -9.95
N THR A 516 -13.79 -23.42 -9.04
CA THR A 516 -13.72 -24.36 -7.91
C THR A 516 -14.30 -23.81 -6.61
N ALA A 517 -14.47 -22.51 -6.47
CA ALA A 517 -15.08 -21.96 -5.27
C ALA A 517 -16.60 -22.06 -5.33
N SER A 518 -17.16 -22.82 -4.44
CA SER A 518 -18.61 -22.83 -4.23
C SER A 518 -19.05 -21.46 -3.70
N PRO A 519 -20.03 -20.80 -4.32
CA PRO A 519 -20.56 -19.53 -3.82
C PRO A 519 -21.05 -19.60 -2.36
N ALA A 520 -21.45 -20.77 -1.94
CA ALA A 520 -22.03 -21.00 -0.61
C ALA A 520 -21.07 -20.80 0.58
N SER A 521 -19.76 -20.71 0.33
CA SER A 521 -18.75 -20.62 1.38
C SER A 521 -18.01 -19.29 1.46
N THR A 522 -18.32 -18.33 0.61
CA THR A 522 -17.61 -17.04 0.55
C THR A 522 -18.55 -15.87 0.81
N LYS A 523 -17.99 -14.73 1.19
CA LYS A 523 -18.71 -13.49 1.42
C LYS A 523 -18.28 -12.45 0.38
N PRO A 524 -19.15 -11.56 -0.09
CA PRO A 524 -18.76 -10.53 -1.06
C PRO A 524 -17.58 -9.67 -0.59
N TRP A 525 -17.53 -9.32 0.68
CA TRP A 525 -16.46 -8.50 1.26
C TRP A 525 -15.06 -9.15 1.19
N ARG A 526 -14.95 -10.45 0.88
CA ARG A 526 -13.66 -11.10 0.64
C ARG A 526 -13.04 -10.75 -0.70
N SER A 527 -13.77 -10.03 -1.54
CA SER A 527 -13.29 -9.51 -2.81
C SER A 527 -12.96 -8.03 -2.66
N VAL A 528 -11.66 -7.67 -2.68
CA VAL A 528 -11.21 -6.29 -2.78
C VAL A 528 -11.08 -5.95 -4.26
N ASN A 529 -12.04 -5.18 -4.77
CA ASN A 529 -12.17 -4.83 -6.17
C ASN A 529 -11.44 -3.52 -6.47
N PHE A 530 -10.65 -3.48 -7.52
CA PHE A 530 -9.94 -2.27 -7.92
C PHE A 530 -9.87 -2.12 -9.45
N LEU A 531 -9.67 -0.90 -9.89
CA LEU A 531 -9.45 -0.55 -11.30
C LEU A 531 -7.99 -0.29 -11.60
N ALA A 532 -7.30 0.33 -10.67
CA ALA A 532 -5.88 0.61 -10.67
C ALA A 532 -5.34 0.53 -9.25
N VAL A 533 -4.05 0.26 -9.10
CA VAL A 533 -3.27 0.30 -7.87
C VAL A 533 -1.92 0.93 -8.16
N HIS A 534 -1.02 0.99 -7.19
CA HIS A 534 0.30 1.62 -7.33
C HIS A 534 1.07 1.15 -8.58
N ASP A 535 0.96 -0.13 -8.95
CA ASP A 535 1.61 -0.70 -10.13
C ASP A 535 0.76 -0.54 -11.41
N GLY A 536 1.41 -0.39 -12.56
CA GLY A 536 0.75 -0.27 -13.84
C GLY A 536 0.19 1.13 -14.13
N TYR A 537 -0.87 1.18 -14.93
CA TYR A 537 -1.52 2.43 -15.33
C TYR A 537 -2.48 2.93 -14.26
N THR A 538 -2.52 4.26 -14.04
CA THR A 538 -3.64 4.91 -13.37
C THR A 538 -4.93 4.73 -14.18
N LEU A 539 -6.08 5.04 -13.61
CA LEU A 539 -7.35 4.99 -14.32
C LEU A 539 -7.32 5.90 -15.56
N ARG A 540 -6.82 7.12 -15.39
CA ARG A 540 -6.65 8.10 -16.48
C ARG A 540 -5.71 7.58 -17.57
N ASP A 541 -4.56 7.03 -17.20
CA ASP A 541 -3.60 6.49 -18.17
C ASP A 541 -4.20 5.31 -18.95
N CYS A 542 -4.99 4.47 -18.28
CA CYS A 542 -5.65 3.33 -18.91
C CYS A 542 -6.67 3.70 -20.00
N VAL A 543 -7.27 4.88 -19.92
CA VAL A 543 -8.17 5.39 -20.98
C VAL A 543 -7.45 6.29 -21.99
N SER A 544 -6.16 6.66 -21.74
CA SER A 544 -5.39 7.60 -22.55
C SER A 544 -4.29 6.97 -23.37
N TYR A 545 -3.87 5.74 -23.04
CA TYR A 545 -2.76 5.07 -23.72
C TYR A 545 -3.13 3.67 -24.15
N ASN A 546 -2.58 3.24 -25.28
CA ASN A 546 -2.69 1.86 -25.74
C ASN A 546 -1.66 1.00 -25.00
N ASP A 547 -2.12 -0.13 -24.51
CA ASP A 547 -1.29 -1.14 -23.92
C ASP A 547 -0.64 -2.01 -25.01
N SER A 548 0.65 -1.82 -25.24
CA SER A 548 1.36 -2.47 -26.34
C SER A 548 1.56 -3.97 -26.17
N ASP A 549 1.55 -4.48 -24.93
CA ASP A 549 1.71 -5.90 -24.62
C ASP A 549 0.41 -6.59 -24.20
N GLY A 550 -0.68 -5.84 -24.08
CA GLY A 550 -2.00 -6.34 -23.71
C GLY A 550 -2.14 -6.75 -22.24
N SER A 551 -1.11 -6.49 -21.40
CA SER A 551 -1.09 -6.90 -20.00
C SER A 551 -2.06 -6.10 -19.12
N GLN A 552 -2.35 -4.85 -19.49
CA GLN A 552 -3.13 -3.91 -18.69
C GLN A 552 -4.57 -3.70 -19.21
N ASN A 553 -4.90 -4.23 -20.39
CA ASN A 553 -6.21 -4.06 -21.04
C ASN A 553 -6.63 -2.59 -21.23
N CYS A 554 -5.68 -1.73 -21.56
CA CYS A 554 -5.86 -0.29 -21.75
C CYS A 554 -6.03 0.09 -23.22
N TRP A 555 -6.79 1.17 -23.47
CA TRP A 555 -7.04 1.71 -24.80
C TRP A 555 -7.16 3.24 -24.74
N ASP A 556 -6.49 3.95 -25.65
CA ASP A 556 -6.37 5.40 -25.72
C ASP A 556 -7.65 6.16 -26.04
N SER A 557 -8.80 5.49 -26.13
CA SER A 557 -10.10 6.06 -26.49
C SER A 557 -10.11 6.73 -27.87
N GLY A 558 -9.19 6.33 -28.77
CA GLY A 558 -9.04 6.95 -30.08
C GLY A 558 -8.61 8.41 -30.03
N GLY A 559 -8.04 8.88 -28.91
CA GLY A 559 -7.65 10.25 -28.69
C GLY A 559 -8.80 11.21 -28.33
N ASP A 560 -10.02 10.69 -28.15
CA ASP A 560 -11.22 11.50 -27.82
C ASP A 560 -11.32 11.73 -26.29
N GLU A 561 -11.19 13.00 -25.89
CA GLU A 561 -11.19 13.39 -24.48
C GLU A 561 -12.56 13.20 -23.80
N ASN A 562 -13.64 13.41 -24.53
CA ASN A 562 -14.99 13.16 -24.01
C ASN A 562 -15.20 11.65 -23.77
N LEU A 563 -14.75 10.82 -24.69
CA LEU A 563 -14.84 9.37 -24.52
C LEU A 563 -13.95 8.87 -23.37
N ARG A 564 -12.77 9.48 -23.14
CA ARG A 564 -11.93 9.17 -21.96
C ARG A 564 -12.72 9.41 -20.68
N ARG A 565 -13.32 10.60 -20.55
CA ARG A 565 -14.13 10.98 -19.40
C ARG A 565 -15.32 10.03 -19.18
N GLU A 566 -16.08 9.72 -20.23
CA GLU A 566 -17.20 8.78 -20.14
C GLU A 566 -16.75 7.39 -19.67
N ARG A 567 -15.60 6.92 -20.15
CA ARG A 567 -15.04 5.64 -19.75
C ARG A 567 -14.54 5.64 -18.30
N GLU A 568 -13.89 6.73 -17.82
CA GLU A 568 -13.52 6.85 -16.41
C GLU A 568 -14.76 6.80 -15.52
N LYS A 569 -15.80 7.55 -15.86
CA LYS A 569 -17.07 7.54 -15.12
C LYS A 569 -17.76 6.18 -15.15
N LEU A 570 -17.77 5.49 -16.30
CA LEU A 570 -18.31 4.13 -16.43
C LEU A 570 -17.54 3.14 -15.54
N LEU A 571 -16.21 3.19 -15.56
CA LEU A 571 -15.37 2.30 -14.78
C LEU A 571 -15.57 2.52 -13.26
N LEU A 572 -15.57 3.76 -12.80
CA LEU A 572 -15.88 4.10 -11.40
C LEU A 572 -17.30 3.70 -11.03
N GLY A 573 -18.26 3.91 -11.92
CA GLY A 573 -19.63 3.47 -11.71
C GLY A 573 -19.73 1.95 -11.52
N ILE A 574 -19.07 1.16 -12.35
CA ILE A 574 -19.01 -0.30 -12.18
C ILE A 574 -18.39 -0.67 -10.85
N LEU A 575 -17.27 -0.03 -10.47
CA LEU A 575 -16.59 -0.30 -9.20
C LEU A 575 -17.52 -0.12 -7.99
N PHE A 576 -18.22 1.01 -7.92
CA PHE A 576 -19.04 1.35 -6.76
C PHE A 576 -20.46 0.73 -6.80
N THR A 577 -20.89 0.18 -7.93
CA THR A 577 -22.17 -0.55 -8.05
C THR A 577 -22.02 -2.08 -8.10
N SER A 578 -20.81 -2.59 -7.90
CA SER A 578 -20.53 -4.02 -7.71
C SER A 578 -20.54 -4.39 -6.23
N GLN A 579 -20.88 -5.65 -5.94
CA GLN A 579 -20.62 -6.25 -4.63
C GLN A 579 -19.11 -6.38 -4.37
N GLY A 580 -18.72 -6.50 -3.12
CA GLY A 580 -17.31 -6.56 -2.70
C GLY A 580 -16.83 -5.22 -2.12
N VAL A 581 -15.57 -5.13 -1.78
CA VAL A 581 -14.94 -3.95 -1.19
C VAL A 581 -14.24 -3.15 -2.29
N PRO A 582 -14.66 -1.92 -2.60
CA PRO A 582 -13.99 -1.10 -3.60
C PRO A 582 -12.69 -0.52 -3.04
N LEU A 583 -11.63 -0.58 -3.85
CA LEU A 583 -10.34 0.08 -3.62
C LEU A 583 -10.07 1.07 -4.76
N LEU A 584 -9.73 2.29 -4.39
CA LEU A 584 -9.43 3.41 -5.28
C LEU A 584 -7.96 3.82 -5.12
N LEU A 585 -7.24 3.95 -6.24
CA LEU A 585 -5.89 4.49 -6.23
C LEU A 585 -5.91 6.01 -6.04
N GLN A 586 -4.99 6.54 -5.25
CA GLN A 586 -4.85 7.99 -5.02
C GLN A 586 -4.90 8.80 -6.32
N GLY A 587 -5.85 9.73 -6.39
CA GLY A 587 -6.02 10.68 -7.49
C GLY A 587 -6.83 10.16 -8.69
N ASP A 588 -7.24 8.90 -8.74
CA ASP A 588 -8.07 8.38 -9.83
C ASP A 588 -9.45 9.08 -9.87
N GLU A 589 -9.94 9.57 -8.73
CA GLU A 589 -11.20 10.29 -8.60
C GLU A 589 -11.20 11.71 -9.22
N PHE A 590 -10.05 12.21 -9.64
CA PHE A 590 -9.94 13.46 -10.40
C PHE A 590 -8.96 13.38 -11.58
N GLY A 591 -8.70 12.15 -12.07
CA GLY A 591 -7.97 11.92 -13.31
C GLY A 591 -6.46 12.07 -13.20
N ARG A 592 -5.83 11.65 -12.09
CA ARG A 592 -4.38 11.59 -11.97
C ARG A 592 -3.74 10.78 -13.09
N THR A 593 -2.65 11.30 -13.64
CA THR A 593 -1.86 10.65 -14.70
C THR A 593 -0.39 10.54 -14.32
N LYS A 594 0.28 9.52 -14.80
CA LYS A 594 1.74 9.37 -14.76
C LYS A 594 2.40 9.93 -16.03
N SER A 595 1.70 10.76 -16.80
CA SER A 595 2.18 11.60 -17.91
C SER A 595 3.21 10.94 -18.83
N GLY A 596 2.81 10.05 -19.70
CA GLY A 596 3.71 9.43 -20.70
C GLY A 596 4.69 8.42 -20.14
N ALA A 597 4.68 8.17 -18.84
CA ALA A 597 5.38 7.04 -18.23
C ALA A 597 4.89 5.67 -18.77
N SER A 598 3.80 5.69 -19.52
CA SER A 598 3.18 4.54 -20.17
C SER A 598 4.02 3.87 -21.27
N SER A 599 5.06 4.52 -21.81
CA SER A 599 5.81 4.01 -22.95
C SER A 599 6.92 3.02 -22.60
N GLN A 600 7.29 2.91 -21.32
CA GLN A 600 8.34 2.03 -20.82
C GLN A 600 7.82 1.20 -19.64
N ALA A 601 8.21 -0.05 -19.53
CA ALA A 601 7.74 -0.95 -18.46
C ALA A 601 8.05 -0.38 -17.06
N ASP A 602 9.26 0.15 -16.85
CA ASP A 602 9.66 0.77 -15.58
C ASP A 602 8.93 2.07 -15.31
N ALA A 603 8.63 2.82 -16.37
CA ALA A 603 7.90 4.07 -16.27
C ALA A 603 6.41 3.87 -15.93
N ARG A 604 5.78 2.78 -16.42
CA ARG A 604 4.41 2.41 -16.01
C ARG A 604 4.33 2.12 -14.52
N ASN A 605 5.29 1.34 -14.03
CA ASN A 605 5.30 0.93 -12.65
C ASN A 605 5.79 2.04 -11.73
N THR A 606 6.78 2.85 -12.15
CA THR A 606 7.29 3.98 -11.37
C THR A 606 7.76 3.62 -9.95
N TYR A 607 8.24 2.38 -9.76
CA TYR A 607 8.69 1.86 -8.45
C TYR A 607 10.01 2.49 -7.99
N ASN A 608 10.76 3.08 -8.92
CA ASN A 608 11.99 3.81 -8.66
C ASN A 608 11.83 5.29 -9.01
N TYR A 609 12.55 6.15 -8.33
CA TYR A 609 12.67 7.56 -8.70
C TYR A 609 14.12 7.89 -9.11
N GLU A 610 14.29 8.85 -10.03
CA GLU A 610 15.61 9.28 -10.48
C GLU A 610 16.11 10.45 -9.63
N SER A 611 17.39 10.39 -9.20
CA SER A 611 18.09 11.52 -8.62
C SER A 611 18.89 12.24 -9.71
N THR A 612 18.54 13.46 -10.05
CA THR A 612 19.23 14.22 -11.12
C THR A 612 20.34 15.11 -10.62
N SER A 613 20.60 15.25 -9.31
CA SER A 613 21.61 16.20 -8.83
C SER A 613 21.99 16.09 -7.35
N GLY A 614 22.03 14.91 -6.79
CA GLY A 614 22.36 14.78 -5.36
C GLY A 614 21.28 15.29 -4.41
N ASP A 615 20.39 16.14 -4.83
CA ASP A 615 19.08 16.28 -4.24
C ASP A 615 18.24 15.15 -4.80
N LYS A 616 17.54 14.39 -3.96
CA LYS A 616 16.60 13.32 -4.31
C LYS A 616 15.50 13.88 -5.21
N ALA A 617 15.88 14.38 -6.37
CA ALA A 617 14.99 15.02 -7.34
C ALA A 617 14.41 13.91 -8.20
N ILE A 618 13.61 13.43 -7.91
CA ILE A 618 12.30 12.94 -7.81
C ILE A 618 11.70 12.81 -9.19
N ASN A 619 11.44 11.57 -9.51
CA ASN A 619 10.45 11.24 -10.51
C ASN A 619 9.08 11.70 -9.98
N ASN A 620 8.76 12.95 -10.23
CA ASN A 620 7.54 13.58 -9.76
C ASN A 620 6.26 13.12 -10.47
N VAL A 621 6.34 12.08 -11.33
CA VAL A 621 5.16 11.56 -12.04
C VAL A 621 4.18 10.87 -11.08
N ASN A 622 4.68 10.36 -9.94
CA ASN A 622 3.83 9.77 -8.92
C ASN A 622 3.11 10.82 -8.05
N TRP A 623 3.64 12.04 -7.97
CA TRP A 623 3.09 13.07 -7.10
C TRP A 623 1.72 13.56 -7.56
N ILE A 624 0.81 13.72 -6.62
CA ILE A 624 -0.52 14.23 -6.89
C ILE A 624 -0.44 15.69 -7.34
N ASP A 625 -1.00 15.98 -8.50
CA ASP A 625 -1.24 17.32 -8.99
C ASP A 625 -2.64 17.78 -8.57
N TRP A 626 -2.72 18.51 -7.48
CA TRP A 626 -4.00 18.97 -6.91
C TRP A 626 -4.75 19.96 -7.81
N ARG A 627 -4.10 20.57 -8.83
CA ARG A 627 -4.75 21.42 -9.81
C ARG A 627 -5.76 20.65 -10.67
N LEU A 628 -5.56 19.34 -10.82
CA LEU A 628 -6.51 18.47 -11.53
C LEU A 628 -7.90 18.48 -10.91
N LYS A 629 -8.00 18.58 -9.58
CA LYS A 629 -9.30 18.68 -8.89
C LYS A 629 -10.02 20.00 -9.18
N ASP A 630 -9.31 21.08 -9.49
CA ASP A 630 -9.87 22.41 -9.75
C ASP A 630 -10.48 22.59 -11.14
N SER A 631 -10.33 21.71 -12.01
CA SER A 631 -10.81 21.40 -13.37
C SER A 631 -11.29 22.47 -14.35
N ASP A 632 -11.68 23.63 -13.90
CA ASP A 632 -12.13 24.73 -14.79
C ASP A 632 -10.99 25.63 -15.23
N ASN A 633 -9.78 25.39 -14.75
CA ASN A 633 -8.60 26.14 -15.09
C ASN A 633 -7.71 25.33 -16.04
N ASN A 634 -7.57 25.79 -17.26
CA ASN A 634 -6.64 25.29 -18.29
C ASN A 634 -5.16 25.28 -17.86
N GLU A 635 -4.86 25.28 -16.57
CA GLU A 635 -3.52 25.46 -16.02
C GLU A 635 -2.76 24.15 -15.80
N SER A 636 -3.39 22.98 -15.94
CA SER A 636 -2.66 21.71 -15.96
C SER A 636 -2.43 21.28 -17.41
N PRO A 637 -1.21 21.38 -17.93
CA PRO A 637 -0.92 21.01 -19.32
C PRO A 637 -1.03 19.49 -19.59
N GLU A 638 -1.20 18.67 -18.57
CA GLU A 638 -1.02 17.22 -18.67
C GLU A 638 -2.22 16.40 -18.17
N GLY A 639 -3.30 17.01 -17.68
CA GLY A 639 -4.42 16.31 -17.07
C GLY A 639 -5.78 16.60 -17.70
N PRO A 640 -6.82 15.87 -17.25
CA PRO A 640 -8.17 16.08 -17.73
C PRO A 640 -8.73 17.43 -17.27
N GLN A 641 -9.51 18.07 -18.14
CA GLN A 641 -10.19 19.33 -17.80
C GLN A 641 -11.52 19.14 -17.06
N TYR A 642 -11.78 17.96 -16.54
CA TYR A 642 -13.02 17.55 -15.87
C TYR A 642 -12.78 16.89 -14.51
N GLY A 643 -11.65 17.17 -13.87
CA GLY A 643 -11.30 16.52 -12.59
C GLY A 643 -12.31 16.77 -11.47
N ARG A 644 -12.89 17.99 -11.41
CA ARG A 644 -13.97 18.30 -10.45
C ARG A 644 -15.24 17.49 -10.73
N GLU A 645 -15.61 17.35 -11.99
CA GLU A 645 -16.76 16.55 -12.41
C GLU A 645 -16.55 15.08 -12.01
N LEU A 646 -15.36 14.54 -12.30
CA LEU A 646 -15.00 13.16 -11.96
C LEU A 646 -14.97 12.95 -10.44
N PHE A 647 -14.45 13.91 -9.69
CA PHE A 647 -14.48 13.90 -8.23
C PHE A 647 -15.91 13.88 -7.68
N ASN A 648 -16.77 14.77 -8.19
CA ASN A 648 -18.18 14.81 -7.76
C ASN A 648 -18.88 13.48 -8.09
N TRP A 649 -18.67 12.93 -9.28
CA TRP A 649 -19.19 11.63 -9.70
C TRP A 649 -18.77 10.52 -8.72
N THR A 650 -17.48 10.43 -8.40
CA THR A 650 -16.92 9.42 -7.51
C THR A 650 -17.46 9.59 -6.08
N ARG A 651 -17.46 10.82 -5.55
CA ARG A 651 -18.00 11.13 -4.23
C ARG A 651 -19.47 10.74 -4.11
N ASP A 652 -20.28 11.04 -5.13
CA ASP A 652 -21.72 10.78 -5.07
C ASP A 652 -22.02 9.28 -5.25
N LEU A 653 -21.20 8.52 -5.98
CA LEU A 653 -21.24 7.05 -5.99
C LEU A 653 -20.91 6.47 -4.61
N ILE A 654 -19.92 7.02 -3.93
CA ILE A 654 -19.57 6.62 -2.56
C ILE A 654 -20.72 6.93 -1.60
N ARG A 655 -21.33 8.12 -1.69
CA ARG A 655 -22.50 8.49 -0.90
C ARG A 655 -23.67 7.54 -1.13
N LEU A 656 -23.95 7.20 -2.39
CA LEU A 656 -24.96 6.22 -2.77
C LEU A 656 -24.73 4.86 -2.09
N ARG A 657 -23.50 4.35 -2.20
CA ARG A 657 -23.10 3.06 -1.62
C ARG A 657 -23.20 3.06 -0.09
N LYS A 658 -22.86 4.17 0.56
CA LYS A 658 -22.97 4.32 2.03
C LYS A 658 -24.41 4.48 2.50
N LYS A 659 -25.27 5.09 1.68
CA LYS A 659 -26.65 5.36 2.05
C LYS A 659 -27.51 4.10 2.02
N TRP A 660 -27.36 3.26 1.01
CA TRP A 660 -28.18 2.06 0.84
C TRP A 660 -27.33 0.80 0.80
N THR A 661 -27.93 -0.35 1.14
CA THR A 661 -27.23 -1.62 1.31
C THR A 661 -27.04 -2.41 0.00
N HIS A 662 -27.65 -1.99 -1.10
CA HIS A 662 -27.70 -2.72 -2.38
C HIS A 662 -26.35 -3.25 -2.85
N PHE A 663 -25.27 -2.49 -2.70
CA PHE A 663 -23.95 -2.82 -3.25
C PHE A 663 -22.91 -3.24 -2.18
N ARG A 664 -23.29 -3.27 -0.88
CA ARG A 664 -22.42 -3.59 0.24
C ARG A 664 -23.04 -4.61 1.19
N ARG A 665 -23.46 -5.71 0.62
CA ARG A 665 -24.10 -6.79 1.39
C ARG A 665 -23.04 -7.63 2.12
N SER A 666 -23.38 -8.10 3.31
CA SER A 666 -22.56 -9.04 4.07
C SER A 666 -22.56 -10.45 3.47
N ASP A 667 -23.63 -10.80 2.76
CA ASP A 667 -23.85 -12.08 2.09
C ASP A 667 -24.09 -11.87 0.59
N PHE A 668 -23.87 -12.94 -0.21
CA PHE A 668 -24.19 -12.87 -1.62
C PHE A 668 -25.67 -12.61 -1.82
N PRO A 669 -26.00 -11.65 -2.70
CA PRO A 669 -27.39 -11.37 -2.99
C PRO A 669 -28.08 -12.57 -3.63
N VAL A 670 -29.31 -12.81 -3.23
CA VAL A 670 -30.11 -13.89 -3.76
C VAL A 670 -30.69 -13.48 -5.12
N TYR A 671 -30.32 -14.24 -6.14
CA TYR A 671 -30.90 -14.05 -7.49
C TYR A 671 -32.35 -14.53 -7.51
N ALA A 672 -33.25 -13.66 -7.94
CA ALA A 672 -34.62 -14.05 -8.21
C ALA A 672 -34.68 -14.78 -9.55
N ASP A 673 -34.79 -16.11 -9.50
CA ASP A 673 -34.89 -16.94 -10.73
C ASP A 673 -36.15 -16.63 -11.54
N GLY A 674 -35.94 -16.03 -12.63
CA GLY A 674 -36.42 -16.24 -13.97
C GLY A 674 -37.86 -16.01 -14.35
N ALA A 675 -38.79 -15.93 -13.57
CA ALA A 675 -40.13 -15.66 -14.06
C ALA A 675 -40.60 -14.30 -13.57
N TRP A 676 -40.09 -13.28 -14.21
CA TRP A 676 -40.71 -11.97 -14.09
C TRP A 676 -42.13 -12.06 -14.73
N ASN A 677 -43.09 -12.55 -13.96
CA ASN A 677 -44.52 -12.62 -14.31
C ASN A 677 -45.30 -11.48 -13.65
N GLY A 678 -44.79 -10.24 -13.77
CA GLY A 678 -45.66 -9.09 -13.52
C GLY A 678 -45.51 -8.35 -12.21
N GLY A 679 -44.32 -8.10 -11.75
CA GLY A 679 -44.05 -7.12 -10.69
C GLY A 679 -43.67 -7.68 -9.32
N PRO A 680 -43.18 -6.84 -8.41
CA PRO A 680 -42.61 -7.20 -7.11
C PRO A 680 -43.59 -7.93 -6.15
N ASN A 681 -44.85 -8.10 -6.52
CA ASN A 681 -45.86 -8.85 -5.77
C ASN A 681 -46.32 -10.12 -6.47
N ALA A 682 -45.64 -10.62 -7.48
CA ALA A 682 -46.03 -11.86 -8.14
C ALA A 682 -45.60 -13.06 -7.28
N GLY A 683 -46.31 -13.28 -6.21
CA GLY A 683 -46.28 -14.49 -5.42
C GLY A 683 -45.40 -14.43 -4.19
N ALA A 684 -45.99 -14.52 -3.01
CA ALA A 684 -45.34 -14.80 -1.76
C ALA A 684 -44.40 -16.01 -1.92
N GLY A 685 -43.10 -15.76 -1.96
CA GLY A 685 -42.10 -16.81 -2.06
C GLY A 685 -40.81 -16.45 -2.82
N ASN A 686 -40.70 -15.31 -3.49
CA ASN A 686 -39.45 -14.87 -4.08
C ASN A 686 -38.71 -13.89 -3.13
N ASP A 687 -37.90 -14.44 -2.27
CA ASP A 687 -36.98 -13.69 -1.41
C ASP A 687 -35.73 -13.21 -2.19
N GLY A 688 -35.87 -12.95 -3.51
CA GLY A 688 -34.79 -12.50 -4.36
C GLY A 688 -34.41 -11.02 -4.08
N GLU A 689 -33.13 -10.71 -4.10
CA GLU A 689 -32.60 -9.38 -3.79
C GLU A 689 -32.18 -8.61 -5.06
N PHE A 690 -32.01 -9.29 -6.19
CA PHE A 690 -31.73 -8.68 -7.48
C PHE A 690 -32.18 -9.57 -8.66
N THR A 691 -32.30 -8.97 -9.85
CA THR A 691 -32.54 -9.68 -11.10
C THR A 691 -31.96 -8.92 -12.30
N TYR A 692 -31.75 -9.63 -13.39
CA TYR A 692 -31.42 -9.04 -14.69
C TYR A 692 -32.73 -8.76 -15.47
N VAL A 693 -33.07 -7.49 -15.58
CA VAL A 693 -34.29 -7.05 -16.24
C VAL A 693 -34.15 -6.99 -17.76
N TRP A 694 -32.92 -6.82 -18.21
CA TRP A 694 -32.58 -6.88 -19.61
C TRP A 694 -31.15 -7.39 -19.77
N GLU A 695 -31.01 -8.32 -20.68
CA GLU A 695 -29.69 -8.82 -21.07
C GLU A 695 -29.55 -8.61 -22.57
N GLY A 696 -28.50 -7.94 -22.97
CA GLY A 696 -28.15 -7.71 -24.36
C GLY A 696 -27.85 -8.98 -25.14
N PRO A 697 -27.27 -8.85 -26.32
CA PRO A 697 -26.93 -10.00 -27.17
C PRO A 697 -26.10 -11.05 -26.40
N PRO A 698 -26.12 -12.32 -26.89
CA PRO A 698 -25.38 -13.40 -26.26
C PRO A 698 -23.88 -13.15 -26.25
N ASP A 699 -23.15 -13.98 -25.53
CA ASP A 699 -21.67 -13.92 -25.48
C ASP A 699 -21.08 -13.87 -26.91
N GLY A 700 -20.07 -13.05 -27.09
CA GLY A 700 -19.44 -12.78 -28.40
C GLY A 700 -19.76 -11.41 -28.96
N GLU A 701 -20.78 -10.74 -28.45
CA GLU A 701 -21.15 -9.37 -28.78
C GLU A 701 -20.80 -8.39 -27.62
N PRO A 702 -20.81 -7.07 -27.86
CA PRO A 702 -20.64 -6.09 -26.81
C PRO A 702 -21.62 -6.30 -25.67
N THR A 703 -21.14 -6.26 -24.44
CA THR A 703 -21.96 -6.53 -23.26
C THR A 703 -22.83 -5.33 -22.89
N GLN A 704 -24.11 -5.57 -22.78
CA GLN A 704 -25.10 -4.60 -22.32
C GLN A 704 -25.97 -5.27 -21.27
N LEU A 705 -26.26 -4.59 -20.17
CA LEU A 705 -26.92 -5.21 -19.03
C LEU A 705 -27.76 -4.20 -18.27
N ALA A 706 -28.95 -4.59 -17.85
CA ALA A 706 -29.76 -3.87 -16.88
C ALA A 706 -30.01 -4.76 -15.67
N VAL A 707 -29.64 -4.28 -14.51
CA VAL A 707 -29.72 -4.99 -13.23
C VAL A 707 -30.66 -4.22 -12.31
N LEU A 708 -31.68 -4.88 -11.83
CA LEU A 708 -32.56 -4.36 -10.80
C LEU A 708 -32.15 -4.93 -9.44
N TRP A 709 -31.95 -4.06 -8.49
CA TRP A 709 -31.69 -4.35 -7.10
C TRP A 709 -32.90 -3.90 -6.28
N TRP A 710 -33.58 -4.84 -5.62
CA TRP A 710 -34.68 -4.50 -4.74
C TRP A 710 -34.18 -3.95 -3.41
N GLY A 711 -34.83 -2.89 -2.96
CA GLY A 711 -34.59 -2.30 -1.67
C GLY A 711 -35.12 -3.17 -0.53
N GLY A 712 -34.42 -3.14 0.60
CA GLY A 712 -34.92 -3.64 1.86
C GLY A 712 -36.05 -2.74 2.41
N PRO A 713 -36.61 -3.07 3.57
CA PRO A 713 -37.61 -2.22 4.22
C PRO A 713 -37.11 -0.79 4.41
N GLY A 714 -37.73 0.18 3.75
CA GLY A 714 -37.38 1.59 3.80
C GLY A 714 -36.25 2.02 2.86
N GLU A 715 -35.79 1.12 1.98
CA GLU A 715 -34.87 1.43 0.89
C GLU A 715 -35.60 1.44 -0.45
N PRO A 716 -35.26 2.34 -1.38
CA PRO A 716 -35.85 2.34 -2.73
C PRO A 716 -35.30 1.19 -3.57
N ASP A 717 -35.97 0.87 -4.68
CA ASP A 717 -35.36 0.01 -5.71
C ASP A 717 -34.36 0.80 -6.54
N LEU A 718 -33.24 0.15 -6.92
CA LEU A 718 -32.23 0.70 -7.80
C LEU A 718 -32.11 -0.14 -9.07
N MET A 719 -32.03 0.52 -10.23
CA MET A 719 -31.72 -0.13 -11.48
C MET A 719 -30.45 0.45 -12.08
N VAL A 720 -29.50 -0.42 -12.42
CA VAL A 720 -28.23 -0.03 -13.04
C VAL A 720 -28.22 -0.51 -14.49
N LEU A 721 -27.99 0.41 -15.40
CA LEU A 721 -27.94 0.17 -16.84
C LEU A 721 -26.50 0.34 -17.32
N TYR A 722 -25.88 -0.71 -17.84
CA TYR A 722 -24.50 -0.69 -18.35
C TYR A 722 -24.50 -0.88 -19.87
N ASN A 723 -23.80 -0.03 -20.59
CA ASN A 723 -23.65 -0.09 -22.03
C ASN A 723 -22.18 -0.08 -22.47
N GLU A 724 -21.63 -1.23 -22.80
CA GLU A 724 -20.29 -1.37 -23.38
C GLU A 724 -20.25 -1.03 -24.86
N SER A 725 -21.40 -1.06 -25.54
CA SER A 725 -21.49 -0.92 -26.99
C SER A 725 -20.99 0.44 -27.50
N ARG A 726 -20.67 0.50 -28.78
CA ARG A 726 -20.39 1.75 -29.51
C ARG A 726 -21.64 2.49 -29.95
N GLU A 727 -22.81 1.90 -29.72
CA GLU A 727 -24.09 2.43 -30.07
C GLU A 727 -24.92 2.71 -28.82
N ASP A 728 -25.81 3.66 -28.93
CA ASP A 728 -26.75 3.98 -27.87
C ASP A 728 -27.68 2.80 -27.60
N LEU A 729 -27.95 2.52 -26.34
CA LEU A 729 -28.86 1.46 -25.90
C LEU A 729 -30.23 2.03 -25.56
N ALA A 730 -31.29 1.62 -26.26
CA ALA A 730 -32.64 1.94 -25.87
C ALA A 730 -33.23 0.84 -24.98
N VAL A 731 -33.43 1.14 -23.69
CA VAL A 731 -34.11 0.26 -22.73
C VAL A 731 -35.58 0.66 -22.68
N SER A 732 -36.47 -0.25 -23.06
CA SER A 732 -37.92 0.00 -23.12
C SER A 732 -38.65 -0.74 -21.99
N ASN A 733 -39.91 -0.36 -21.78
CA ASN A 733 -40.82 -0.97 -20.80
C ASN A 733 -40.36 -0.84 -19.33
N LEU A 734 -39.66 0.24 -19.00
CA LEU A 734 -39.19 0.51 -17.61
C LEU A 734 -40.38 0.47 -16.62
N GLY A 735 -41.57 0.91 -16.99
CA GLY A 735 -42.78 0.85 -16.15
C GLY A 735 -43.24 -0.53 -15.74
N ASN A 736 -42.73 -1.59 -16.42
CA ASN A 736 -43.06 -2.96 -16.05
C ASN A 736 -42.23 -3.47 -14.85
N TRP A 737 -41.20 -2.75 -14.44
CA TRP A 737 -40.21 -3.23 -13.49
C TRP A 737 -40.33 -2.61 -12.09
N SER A 738 -41.28 -1.72 -11.89
CA SER A 738 -41.61 -1.16 -10.57
C SER A 738 -43.08 -0.75 -10.57
N GLN A 739 -43.73 -0.76 -9.42
CA GLN A 739 -45.04 -0.18 -9.23
C GLN A 739 -45.01 1.36 -9.25
N GLY A 740 -43.83 1.95 -9.02
CA GLY A 740 -43.60 3.38 -9.10
C GLY A 740 -43.03 3.85 -10.43
N ASN A 741 -42.88 5.16 -10.56
CA ASN A 741 -42.20 5.76 -11.71
C ASN A 741 -40.67 5.80 -11.45
N TRP A 742 -39.93 5.22 -12.40
CA TRP A 742 -38.49 5.33 -12.38
C TRP A 742 -38.04 6.78 -12.55
N LYS A 743 -37.12 7.20 -11.69
CA LYS A 743 -36.45 8.50 -11.79
C LYS A 743 -34.98 8.28 -12.15
N VAL A 744 -34.39 9.21 -12.88
CA VAL A 744 -32.99 9.17 -13.27
C VAL A 744 -32.16 9.72 -12.11
N LEU A 745 -31.47 8.84 -11.41
CA LEU A 745 -30.60 9.20 -10.28
C LEU A 745 -29.25 9.73 -10.78
N ALA A 746 -28.67 9.05 -11.81
CA ALA A 746 -27.37 9.45 -12.35
C ALA A 746 -27.17 9.00 -13.80
N ARG A 747 -26.30 9.70 -14.52
CA ARG A 747 -25.86 9.40 -15.89
C ARG A 747 -24.36 9.71 -16.04
N SER A 748 -23.61 8.80 -16.66
CA SER A 748 -22.16 8.96 -16.81
C SER A 748 -21.73 9.68 -18.11
N TRP A 749 -22.63 10.00 -19.03
CA TRP A 749 -22.28 10.60 -20.32
C TRP A 749 -22.26 12.12 -20.32
N TYR A 750 -21.50 12.67 -21.28
CA TYR A 750 -21.33 14.09 -21.46
C TYR A 750 -22.65 14.81 -21.84
N GLY A 751 -22.82 16.00 -21.31
CA GLY A 751 -23.90 16.92 -21.72
C GLY A 751 -24.88 17.32 -20.62
N ASP A 752 -24.76 16.72 -19.45
CA ASP A 752 -25.57 17.08 -18.29
C ASP A 752 -24.71 17.83 -17.25
N GLU A 753 -25.17 19.01 -16.85
CA GLU A 753 -24.50 19.81 -15.80
C GLU A 753 -24.56 19.11 -14.44
N HIS A 754 -25.44 18.12 -14.29
CA HIS A 754 -25.60 17.34 -13.06
C HIS A 754 -25.65 15.86 -13.37
N ASP A 755 -24.52 15.17 -13.12
CA ASP A 755 -24.43 13.71 -13.28
C ASP A 755 -25.32 12.96 -12.30
N PHE A 756 -25.44 13.49 -11.08
CA PHE A 756 -26.35 13.02 -10.03
C PHE A 756 -27.39 14.09 -9.71
N CYS A 757 -28.63 13.67 -9.49
CA CYS A 757 -29.59 14.49 -8.77
C CYS A 757 -29.30 14.43 -7.25
N ASP A 758 -29.99 15.23 -6.44
CA ASP A 758 -29.81 15.19 -4.99
C ASP A 758 -30.25 13.84 -4.42
N ILE A 759 -29.28 13.05 -3.98
CA ILE A 759 -29.49 11.69 -3.45
C ILE A 759 -30.34 11.72 -2.16
N ASP A 760 -30.29 12.80 -1.41
CA ASP A 760 -31.05 12.92 -0.15
C ASP A 760 -32.50 13.34 -0.37
N HIS A 761 -32.78 14.03 -1.46
CA HIS A 761 -34.12 14.49 -1.86
C HIS A 761 -34.49 13.99 -3.27
N TRP A 762 -34.06 12.76 -3.60
CA TRP A 762 -34.20 12.21 -4.95
C TRP A 762 -35.64 12.17 -5.45
N ALA A 763 -36.61 11.95 -4.56
CA ALA A 763 -38.03 11.90 -4.91
C ALA A 763 -38.51 13.22 -5.56
N ASP A 764 -37.94 14.35 -5.13
CA ASP A 764 -38.32 15.68 -5.64
C ASP A 764 -37.32 16.22 -6.67
N SER A 765 -36.03 15.86 -6.56
CA SER A 765 -34.95 16.44 -7.37
C SER A 765 -34.68 15.71 -8.67
N CYS A 766 -34.96 14.39 -8.73
CA CYS A 766 -34.68 13.58 -9.91
C CYS A 766 -35.80 13.63 -10.96
N GLY A 767 -35.41 13.74 -12.22
CA GLY A 767 -36.34 13.71 -13.35
C GLY A 767 -36.87 12.30 -13.65
N ASN A 768 -38.09 12.20 -14.15
CA ASN A 768 -38.68 10.92 -14.54
C ASN A 768 -37.93 10.30 -15.73
N ALA A 769 -37.63 9.01 -15.64
CA ALA A 769 -37.03 8.23 -16.75
C ALA A 769 -37.99 7.94 -17.92
N GLY A 770 -39.29 8.07 -17.68
CA GLY A 770 -40.32 7.68 -18.67
C GLY A 770 -40.44 6.17 -18.79
N THR A 771 -41.03 5.71 -19.88
CA THR A 771 -41.21 4.27 -20.20
C THR A 771 -40.04 3.68 -20.99
N THR A 772 -39.19 4.54 -21.53
CA THR A 772 -38.00 4.18 -22.31
C THR A 772 -36.88 5.13 -22.00
N MET A 773 -35.67 4.60 -21.79
CA MET A 773 -34.47 5.38 -21.58
C MET A 773 -33.41 4.98 -22.60
N THR A 774 -32.67 6.00 -23.10
CA THR A 774 -31.49 5.79 -23.94
C THR A 774 -30.23 5.95 -23.09
N VAL A 775 -29.43 4.89 -22.97
CA VAL A 775 -28.13 4.91 -22.37
C VAL A 775 -27.09 5.08 -23.47
N LYS A 776 -26.30 6.12 -23.40
CA LYS A 776 -25.29 6.42 -24.41
C LYS A 776 -24.25 5.31 -24.56
N ALA A 777 -23.62 5.27 -25.72
CA ALA A 777 -22.50 4.38 -25.98
C ALA A 777 -21.42 4.55 -24.90
N ARG A 778 -20.82 3.46 -24.44
CA ARG A 778 -19.74 3.49 -23.43
C ARG A 778 -20.07 4.18 -22.11
N SER A 779 -21.31 4.07 -21.68
CA SER A 779 -21.79 4.76 -20.50
C SER A 779 -22.70 3.88 -19.62
N MET A 780 -23.15 4.46 -18.52
CA MET A 780 -24.11 3.83 -17.61
C MET A 780 -25.14 4.84 -17.11
N ALA A 781 -26.24 4.32 -16.62
CA ALA A 781 -27.22 5.10 -15.88
C ALA A 781 -27.68 4.38 -14.62
N LEU A 782 -28.06 5.16 -13.62
CA LEU A 782 -28.67 4.73 -12.38
C LEU A 782 -30.11 5.26 -12.32
N LEU A 783 -31.05 4.38 -12.08
CA LEU A 783 -32.44 4.72 -11.86
C LEU A 783 -32.86 4.34 -10.46
N ILE A 784 -33.81 5.07 -9.92
CA ILE A 784 -34.35 4.89 -8.57
C ILE A 784 -35.89 4.91 -8.63
N SER A 785 -36.52 4.10 -7.83
CA SER A 785 -37.98 4.05 -7.73
C SER A 785 -38.43 3.84 -6.29
N ASP A 786 -39.52 4.50 -5.91
CA ASP A 786 -40.18 4.23 -4.63
C ASP A 786 -40.84 2.84 -4.67
N ASN A 787 -40.73 2.12 -3.57
CA ASN A 787 -41.37 0.81 -3.35
C ASN A 787 -42.75 0.92 -2.68
N ASP A 788 -43.31 2.12 -2.53
CA ASP A 788 -44.62 2.36 -1.87
C ASP A 788 -45.80 1.93 -2.70
#